data_37ca2313f6fa0491d7cc698a7794eb1f
#
_entry.id   37ca2313f6fa0491d7cc698a7794eb1f
#
_cell.length_a   1.000
_cell.length_b   1.000
_cell.length_c   1.000
_cell.angle_alpha   90.00
_cell.angle_beta   90.00
_cell.angle_gamma   90.00
#
_symmetry.space_group_name_H-M   'P 1'
#
loop_
_entity.id
_entity.type
_entity.pdbx_description
1 polymer ?
#
loop_
_entity_poly.entity_id
_entity_poly.type
_entity_poly.pdbx_seq_one_letter_code
_entity_poly.pdbx_strand_id
1 'polypeptide(L)'
;MSRIFPDRFYIEVDRTNRANENEYNNIALALAKDLDLPIVASNDVLFINDSDYEANEVKVSIIQKTKLEDRANQDEYSSNQYFKSQDEMSLLFQDQASALTNISNIVERCNFKFPKFKYHLPNFSNPTDKDDDQYFRDLCDQGLNEYLKLNSFDRKKYTERLDDEISVIQKMGFASYFLIVQEFISWAKDNDVPVGPGRGSGAGSLVAFVLGITNIDPLKYNLLFERFLNPERISMPDFDIDFCMNKRQKVIDHIIDTYGQDKVSQIITYSTLSARAVIRDVGRVLDYSYGFVDYIAKLIPFTLGITIDDALKVSKELKSEYKTRDDVRLLIDLAKKIEGLPRGAGTHAAGIVISPSDITDFMPIYSLEDKNELITQFDKDDIESLGLVKFDILGLTTLTIMDEALRMISNNHESIRLDSIPLDDQKVFNLLKNRMTTGIFQLESLGMKKYMAQLQPDRFEDIVALVALYRPGPLGTNMVDDFIANKHGAEIKYEHPLLENILSETNGLILYQEQVMEIAKSLGNYTLGDADLLRRAMGKKKQKEMENHRSRFVNGCSENGISENIARSIFDKMEKFAGYGFNKSHSVAYAMLSYQTAYLKAYYPTEFFSAALSSDMDNTNKIINLLMACNELNIKINSPNINSSTYNFQPSNNESINYGLCAIKGVGENAAKHITDVRLKDGLFINIKDFCSRVNLNTVNSGTIESLISSGCFDSISEESRTDNIENLDKLMSQGLKTQLDLASGQSELFTSEIGATSTIKEKKLSIAPPSNDELINCLLYTSDAADDMQCVDLGGRRI
;
A
#
# COMPACT_ATOMS: atom_id res chain seq x y z
N MET A 1 38.85 9.26 25.43
CA MET A 1 37.87 10.25 24.95
C MET A 1 38.44 11.67 24.99
N SER A 2 38.86 12.21 26.14
CA SER A 2 39.41 13.59 26.22
C SER A 2 40.56 13.89 25.27
N ARG A 3 41.42 12.91 24.93
CA ARG A 3 42.48 13.05 23.92
C ARG A 3 41.95 13.13 22.47
N ILE A 4 40.82 12.55 22.22
CA ILE A 4 40.15 12.54 20.87
C ILE A 4 39.32 13.80 20.69
N PHE A 5 38.69 14.27 21.76
CA PHE A 5 37.80 15.44 21.77
C PHE A 5 38.32 16.46 22.81
N PRO A 6 39.47 17.12 22.53
CA PRO A 6 40.03 18.09 23.48
C PRO A 6 39.03 19.24 23.68
N ASP A 7 38.83 19.66 24.93
CA ASP A 7 37.92 20.71 25.38
C ASP A 7 36.43 20.49 25.03
N ARG A 8 36.05 19.27 24.65
CA ARG A 8 34.67 18.90 24.27
C ARG A 8 34.16 17.65 24.99
N PHE A 9 34.90 17.13 25.93
CA PHE A 9 34.52 15.98 26.72
C PHE A 9 34.17 16.42 28.12
N TYR A 10 32.91 16.21 28.51
CA TYR A 10 32.37 16.56 29.80
C TYR A 10 31.96 15.31 30.56
N ILE A 11 32.03 15.37 31.88
CA ILE A 11 31.47 14.34 32.77
C ILE A 11 30.05 14.82 33.16
N GLU A 12 29.05 14.04 32.85
CA GLU A 12 27.65 14.31 33.15
C GLU A 12 27.30 13.89 34.56
N VAL A 13 26.50 14.72 35.24
CA VAL A 13 26.00 14.46 36.59
C VAL A 13 24.50 14.71 36.61
N ASP A 14 23.73 13.67 36.95
CA ASP A 14 22.28 13.70 37.10
C ASP A 14 21.85 13.77 38.57
N ARG A 15 20.69 14.36 38.82
CA ARG A 15 20.02 14.38 40.12
C ARG A 15 18.52 14.12 39.97
N THR A 16 18.24 12.90 39.53
CA THR A 16 16.85 12.45 39.21
C THR A 16 16.34 11.46 40.28
N ASN A 17 17.14 11.13 41.28
CA ASN A 17 16.82 10.23 42.39
C ASN A 17 16.54 8.78 41.93
N ARG A 18 17.27 8.30 40.93
CA ARG A 18 17.26 6.90 40.48
C ARG A 18 18.10 6.02 41.42
N ALA A 19 17.86 4.72 41.38
CA ALA A 19 18.67 3.75 42.09
C ALA A 19 20.17 3.88 41.73
N ASN A 20 21.06 3.81 42.71
CA ASN A 20 22.52 3.94 42.56
C ASN A 20 23.05 5.27 41.99
N GLU A 21 22.21 6.26 41.74
CA GLU A 21 22.59 7.58 41.17
C GLU A 21 23.66 8.29 42.03
N ASN A 22 23.53 8.24 43.35
CA ASN A 22 24.50 8.86 44.24
C ASN A 22 25.90 8.20 44.17
N GLU A 23 25.96 6.88 44.02
CA GLU A 23 27.20 6.16 43.82
C GLU A 23 27.84 6.52 42.48
N TYR A 24 27.05 6.51 41.43
CA TYR A 24 27.47 6.95 40.10
C TYR A 24 28.03 8.40 40.11
N ASN A 25 27.30 9.35 40.71
CA ASN A 25 27.72 10.75 40.81
C ASN A 25 29.01 10.92 41.59
N ASN A 26 29.22 10.20 42.68
CA ASN A 26 30.44 10.23 43.47
C ASN A 26 31.66 9.77 42.66
N ILE A 27 31.48 8.67 41.88
CA ILE A 27 32.53 8.14 40.99
C ILE A 27 32.82 9.12 39.86
N ALA A 28 31.76 9.65 39.23
CA ALA A 28 31.86 10.62 38.14
C ALA A 28 32.58 11.92 38.56
N LEU A 29 32.25 12.46 39.73
CA LEU A 29 32.91 13.66 40.28
C LEU A 29 34.39 13.42 40.66
N ALA A 30 34.69 12.25 41.25
CA ALA A 30 36.07 11.86 41.55
C ALA A 30 36.89 11.75 40.24
N LEU A 31 36.34 11.08 39.22
CA LEU A 31 36.97 10.95 37.89
C LEU A 31 37.17 12.30 37.19
N ALA A 32 36.18 13.17 37.26
CA ALA A 32 36.28 14.53 36.68
C ALA A 32 37.43 15.32 37.34
N LYS A 33 37.56 15.22 38.67
CA LYS A 33 38.61 15.86 39.43
C LYS A 33 40.01 15.28 39.12
N ASP A 34 40.11 13.95 39.06
CA ASP A 34 41.42 13.27 38.85
C ASP A 34 41.94 13.50 37.43
N LEU A 35 41.06 13.69 36.45
CA LEU A 35 41.42 13.87 35.05
C LEU A 35 41.29 15.33 34.59
N ASP A 36 41.03 16.28 35.50
CA ASP A 36 40.81 17.68 35.19
C ASP A 36 39.77 17.91 34.05
N LEU A 37 38.65 17.21 34.17
CA LEU A 37 37.58 17.26 33.17
C LEU A 37 36.42 18.15 33.67
N PRO A 38 35.79 18.97 32.77
CA PRO A 38 34.64 19.76 33.13
C PRO A 38 33.43 18.85 33.38
N ILE A 39 32.62 19.21 34.40
CA ILE A 39 31.35 18.56 34.67
C ILE A 39 30.19 19.33 34.05
N VAL A 40 29.11 18.63 33.67
CA VAL A 40 27.86 19.23 33.19
C VAL A 40 26.66 18.66 33.92
N ALA A 41 25.74 19.53 34.34
CA ALA A 41 24.48 19.10 34.95
C ALA A 41 23.49 18.65 33.87
N SER A 42 22.85 17.51 34.12
CA SER A 42 21.81 16.92 33.29
C SER A 42 20.53 16.66 34.08
N ASN A 43 19.45 16.35 33.40
CA ASN A 43 18.17 16.04 34.03
C ASN A 43 17.49 14.81 33.45
N ASP A 44 18.04 14.15 32.44
CA ASP A 44 17.49 12.93 31.78
C ASP A 44 15.95 12.98 31.65
N VAL A 45 15.44 14.01 30.95
CA VAL A 45 14.02 14.31 30.86
C VAL A 45 13.26 13.29 30.02
N LEU A 46 12.26 12.62 30.62
CA LEU A 46 11.40 11.64 29.96
C LEU A 46 9.95 12.10 29.78
N PHE A 47 9.51 13.08 30.56
CA PHE A 47 8.15 13.64 30.51
C PHE A 47 8.16 15.12 30.92
N ILE A 48 7.06 15.85 30.63
CA ILE A 48 7.02 17.29 30.82
C ILE A 48 6.75 17.67 32.27
N ASN A 49 5.72 17.10 32.87
CA ASN A 49 5.32 17.41 34.24
C ASN A 49 5.57 16.21 35.17
N ASP A 50 5.78 16.48 36.45
CA ASP A 50 5.89 15.43 37.47
C ASP A 50 4.69 14.47 37.51
N SER A 51 3.47 15.03 37.27
CA SER A 51 2.22 14.26 37.16
C SER A 51 2.14 13.30 35.96
N ASP A 52 3.12 13.30 35.07
CA ASP A 52 3.14 12.46 33.85
C ASP A 52 3.95 11.15 34.06
N TYR A 53 4.50 10.95 35.27
CA TYR A 53 5.28 9.77 35.61
C TYR A 53 4.52 8.45 35.33
N GLU A 54 3.26 8.34 35.76
CA GLU A 54 2.43 7.16 35.56
C GLU A 54 2.21 6.89 34.06
N ALA A 55 2.01 7.94 33.26
CA ALA A 55 1.88 7.81 31.80
C ALA A 55 3.19 7.33 31.15
N ASN A 56 4.35 7.72 31.68
CA ASN A 56 5.64 7.20 31.25
C ASN A 56 5.77 5.70 31.57
N GLU A 57 5.39 5.27 32.78
CA GLU A 57 5.39 3.85 33.14
C GLU A 57 4.48 3.02 32.22
N VAL A 58 3.31 3.53 31.88
CA VAL A 58 2.40 2.92 30.90
C VAL A 58 3.06 2.82 29.52
N LYS A 59 3.72 3.91 29.04
CA LYS A 59 4.46 3.91 27.77
C LYS A 59 5.55 2.85 27.73
N VAL A 60 6.33 2.74 28.82
CA VAL A 60 7.40 1.74 28.92
C VAL A 60 6.82 0.32 28.95
N SER A 61 5.73 0.09 29.72
CA SER A 61 5.03 -1.20 29.77
C SER A 61 4.48 -1.62 28.38
N ILE A 62 4.00 -0.66 27.57
CA ILE A 62 3.58 -0.93 26.17
C ILE A 62 4.76 -1.45 25.34
N ILE A 63 5.93 -0.80 25.45
CA ILE A 63 7.14 -1.15 24.70
C ILE A 63 7.67 -2.51 25.13
N GLN A 64 7.77 -2.75 26.45
CA GLN A 64 8.29 -4.00 27.03
C GLN A 64 7.26 -5.14 27.01
N LYS A 65 5.99 -4.86 26.62
CA LYS A 65 4.87 -5.83 26.62
C LYS A 65 4.57 -6.43 27.98
N THR A 66 4.77 -5.66 29.07
CA THR A 66 4.53 -6.02 30.47
C THR A 66 3.24 -5.37 30.97
N LYS A 67 2.74 -5.83 32.14
CA LYS A 67 1.66 -5.14 32.84
C LYS A 67 2.23 -4.05 33.71
N LEU A 68 1.42 -3.01 34.01
CA LEU A 68 1.84 -1.91 34.86
C LEU A 68 2.17 -2.38 36.31
N GLU A 69 1.40 -3.33 36.83
CA GLU A 69 1.62 -3.92 38.17
C GLU A 69 2.99 -4.61 38.30
N ASP A 70 3.46 -5.23 37.21
CA ASP A 70 4.75 -5.93 37.20
C ASP A 70 5.94 -4.95 37.31
N ARG A 71 5.71 -3.67 37.00
CA ARG A 71 6.72 -2.60 37.07
C ARG A 71 6.80 -1.88 38.40
N ALA A 72 5.79 -2.01 39.26
CA ALA A 72 5.69 -1.28 40.52
C ALA A 72 6.91 -1.45 41.45
N ASN A 73 7.76 -2.46 41.22
CA ASN A 73 8.98 -2.74 41.98
C ASN A 73 10.26 -2.55 41.13
N GLN A 74 10.20 -1.88 39.97
CA GLN A 74 11.38 -1.65 39.13
C GLN A 74 11.81 -0.18 39.27
N ASP A 75 12.99 0.04 39.89
CA ASP A 75 13.58 1.37 40.11
C ASP A 75 14.31 1.90 38.86
N GLU A 76 13.81 1.57 37.65
CA GLU A 76 14.43 1.98 36.37
C GLU A 76 14.26 3.47 36.11
N TYR A 77 13.09 4.00 36.45
CA TYR A 77 12.73 5.41 36.25
C TYR A 77 12.28 6.07 37.57
N SER A 78 12.34 7.39 37.59
CA SER A 78 11.97 8.20 38.75
C SER A 78 10.96 9.29 38.36
N SER A 79 10.07 9.64 39.28
CA SER A 79 9.14 10.78 39.11
C SER A 79 9.88 12.13 38.96
N ASN A 80 11.18 12.16 39.30
CA ASN A 80 12.01 13.37 39.16
C ASN A 80 12.59 13.56 37.74
N GLN A 81 12.27 12.73 36.76
CA GLN A 81 12.71 12.86 35.36
C GLN A 81 11.77 13.73 34.50
N TYR A 82 11.11 14.70 35.15
CA TYR A 82 10.31 15.71 34.44
C TYR A 82 11.17 16.91 34.00
N PHE A 83 10.62 17.72 33.08
CA PHE A 83 11.29 18.92 32.56
C PHE A 83 11.31 20.03 33.61
N LYS A 84 12.39 20.08 34.40
CA LYS A 84 12.58 21.05 35.47
C LYS A 84 12.82 22.47 34.96
N SER A 85 12.35 23.45 35.69
CA SER A 85 12.66 24.86 35.48
C SER A 85 14.11 25.20 35.80
N GLN A 86 14.57 26.37 35.33
CA GLN A 86 15.92 26.87 35.65
C GLN A 86 16.13 27.05 37.15
N ASP A 87 15.11 27.51 37.87
CA ASP A 87 15.17 27.70 39.30
C ASP A 87 15.30 26.38 40.06
N GLU A 88 14.54 25.34 39.65
CA GLU A 88 14.64 24.00 40.21
C GLU A 88 16.04 23.39 39.95
N MET A 89 16.56 23.52 38.71
CA MET A 89 17.90 23.06 38.40
C MET A 89 18.96 23.84 39.17
N SER A 90 18.83 25.13 39.36
CA SER A 90 19.76 25.95 40.12
C SER A 90 19.78 25.60 41.61
N LEU A 91 18.63 25.27 42.18
CA LEU A 91 18.53 24.81 43.54
C LEU A 91 19.14 23.37 43.67
N LEU A 92 18.85 22.52 42.72
CA LEU A 92 19.31 21.13 42.72
C LEU A 92 20.84 20.99 42.64
N PHE A 93 21.49 21.89 41.89
CA PHE A 93 22.96 21.89 41.67
C PHE A 93 23.66 23.10 42.32
N GLN A 94 23.10 23.67 43.39
CA GLN A 94 23.67 24.84 44.10
C GLN A 94 25.12 24.60 44.63
N ASP A 95 25.47 23.37 44.92
CA ASP A 95 26.80 22.90 45.34
C ASP A 95 27.78 22.68 44.16
N GLN A 96 27.30 22.67 42.92
CA GLN A 96 28.05 22.40 41.69
C GLN A 96 27.75 23.46 40.61
N ALA A 97 27.84 24.74 40.97
CA ALA A 97 27.48 25.85 40.07
C ALA A 97 28.24 25.86 38.73
N SER A 98 29.47 25.30 38.68
CA SER A 98 30.25 25.14 37.46
C SER A 98 29.58 24.20 36.47
N ALA A 99 28.86 23.16 36.94
CA ALA A 99 28.15 22.23 36.07
C ALA A 99 27.02 22.90 35.31
N LEU A 100 26.32 23.87 35.94
CA LEU A 100 25.28 24.66 35.29
C LEU A 100 25.88 25.70 34.30
N THR A 101 27.00 26.35 34.67
CA THR A 101 27.70 27.28 33.77
C THR A 101 28.17 26.59 32.50
N ASN A 102 28.62 25.34 32.59
CA ASN A 102 29.07 24.55 31.45
C ASN A 102 27.94 24.21 30.47
N ILE A 103 26.67 24.17 30.90
CA ILE A 103 25.52 24.07 29.98
C ILE A 103 25.51 25.29 29.02
N SER A 104 25.66 26.52 29.56
CA SER A 104 25.71 27.73 28.77
C SER A 104 26.89 27.72 27.79
N ASN A 105 28.08 27.28 28.27
CA ASN A 105 29.27 27.16 27.45
C ASN A 105 29.07 26.19 26.27
N ILE A 106 28.34 25.07 26.50
CA ILE A 106 28.01 24.10 25.44
C ILE A 106 27.03 24.74 24.44
N VAL A 107 25.97 25.40 24.92
CA VAL A 107 24.97 26.07 24.08
C VAL A 107 25.60 27.13 23.18
N GLU A 108 26.51 27.97 23.72
CA GLU A 108 27.21 29.00 22.93
C GLU A 108 28.09 28.42 21.83
N ARG A 109 28.59 27.17 22.01
CA ARG A 109 29.40 26.46 21.01
C ARG A 109 28.53 25.75 19.95
N CYS A 110 27.29 25.46 20.26
CA CYS A 110 26.31 24.79 19.35
C CYS A 110 25.67 25.83 18.42
N ASN A 111 26.34 26.17 17.34
CA ASN A 111 25.90 27.21 16.38
C ASN A 111 25.61 26.67 14.99
N PHE A 112 25.42 25.36 14.86
CA PHE A 112 25.07 24.73 13.59
C PHE A 112 23.71 25.25 13.10
N LYS A 113 23.64 25.60 11.84
CA LYS A 113 22.38 25.95 11.14
C LYS A 113 22.21 25.01 9.97
N PHE A 114 21.01 24.46 9.85
CA PHE A 114 20.65 23.72 8.65
C PHE A 114 20.85 24.62 7.42
N PRO A 115 21.43 24.08 6.33
CA PRO A 115 21.58 24.82 5.09
C PRO A 115 20.19 25.25 4.59
N LYS A 116 20.16 26.38 3.87
CA LYS A 116 18.93 26.83 3.22
C LYS A 116 18.51 25.76 2.20
N PHE A 117 17.20 25.57 2.10
CA PHE A 117 16.59 24.66 1.13
C PHE A 117 17.18 24.86 -0.26
N LYS A 118 17.64 23.76 -0.85
CA LYS A 118 18.09 23.64 -2.24
C LYS A 118 17.72 22.26 -2.71
N TYR A 119 17.22 22.14 -3.94
CA TYR A 119 16.99 20.83 -4.54
C TYR A 119 18.30 20.08 -4.79
N HIS A 120 18.31 18.81 -4.40
CA HIS A 120 19.43 17.90 -4.59
C HIS A 120 18.95 16.74 -5.47
N LEU A 121 19.07 16.93 -6.79
CA LEU A 121 18.73 15.89 -7.75
C LEU A 121 19.87 14.86 -7.81
N PRO A 122 19.54 13.55 -7.91
CA PRO A 122 20.55 12.54 -8.18
C PRO A 122 21.17 12.74 -9.57
N ASN A 123 22.42 12.30 -9.72
CA ASN A 123 23.11 12.36 -11.00
C ASN A 123 22.63 11.21 -11.90
N PHE A 124 22.13 11.54 -13.08
CA PHE A 124 21.79 10.53 -14.08
C PHE A 124 23.08 10.01 -14.75
N SER A 125 23.17 8.69 -14.91
CA SER A 125 24.26 8.05 -15.64
C SER A 125 23.95 8.07 -17.14
N ASN A 126 24.28 9.20 -17.80
CA ASN A 126 24.02 9.37 -19.22
C ASN A 126 24.87 8.40 -20.06
N PRO A 127 24.28 7.55 -20.91
CA PRO A 127 25.00 6.59 -21.73
C PRO A 127 25.67 7.24 -22.97
N THR A 128 25.51 8.55 -23.17
CA THR A 128 26.02 9.29 -24.33
C THR A 128 26.96 10.43 -23.91
N ASP A 129 27.70 11.00 -24.86
CA ASP A 129 28.54 12.18 -24.62
C ASP A 129 27.77 13.52 -24.64
N LYS A 130 26.42 13.47 -24.80
CA LYS A 130 25.54 14.63 -24.78
C LYS A 130 25.23 15.03 -23.33
N ASP A 131 24.85 16.30 -23.12
CA ASP A 131 24.27 16.69 -21.84
C ASP A 131 22.88 16.08 -21.64
N ASP A 132 22.42 16.03 -20.39
CA ASP A 132 21.16 15.41 -20.03
C ASP A 132 19.96 16.08 -20.72
N ASP A 133 19.98 17.39 -20.91
CA ASP A 133 18.90 18.13 -21.58
C ASP A 133 18.75 17.74 -23.06
N GLN A 134 19.89 17.59 -23.77
CA GLN A 134 19.87 17.17 -25.16
C GLN A 134 19.47 15.68 -25.28
N TYR A 135 20.00 14.82 -24.42
CA TYR A 135 19.64 13.40 -24.42
C TYR A 135 18.16 13.20 -24.13
N PHE A 136 17.63 13.92 -23.14
CA PHE A 136 16.22 13.95 -22.80
C PHE A 136 15.34 14.34 -24.00
N ARG A 137 15.73 15.42 -24.72
CA ARG A 137 15.04 15.88 -25.91
C ARG A 137 15.00 14.81 -27.00
N ASP A 138 16.17 14.23 -27.29
CA ASP A 138 16.29 13.19 -28.32
C ASP A 138 15.38 11.99 -28.05
N LEU A 139 15.31 11.50 -26.80
CA LEU A 139 14.44 10.42 -26.40
C LEU A 139 12.95 10.78 -26.56
N CYS A 140 12.57 12.00 -26.18
CA CYS A 140 11.19 12.47 -26.34
C CYS A 140 10.79 12.55 -27.83
N ASP A 141 11.66 13.09 -28.69
CA ASP A 141 11.42 13.18 -30.13
C ASP A 141 11.34 11.78 -30.78
N GLN A 142 12.20 10.85 -30.34
CA GLN A 142 12.14 9.45 -30.78
C GLN A 142 10.80 8.81 -30.40
N GLY A 143 10.39 8.86 -29.13
CA GLY A 143 9.15 8.25 -28.63
C GLY A 143 7.92 8.82 -29.35
N LEU A 144 7.87 10.16 -29.57
CA LEU A 144 6.78 10.76 -30.31
C LEU A 144 6.75 10.27 -31.77
N ASN A 145 7.88 10.20 -32.44
CA ASN A 145 7.97 9.72 -33.80
C ASN A 145 7.51 8.24 -33.94
N GLU A 146 7.88 7.39 -32.98
CA GLU A 146 7.43 5.99 -32.93
C GLU A 146 5.91 5.90 -32.75
N TYR A 147 5.34 6.68 -31.83
CA TYR A 147 3.92 6.71 -31.56
C TYR A 147 3.10 7.19 -32.77
N LEU A 148 3.54 8.27 -33.44
CA LEU A 148 2.85 8.84 -34.60
C LEU A 148 2.98 8.00 -35.89
N LYS A 149 3.97 7.08 -35.98
CA LYS A 149 4.02 6.10 -37.09
C LYS A 149 2.89 5.07 -37.03
N LEU A 150 2.48 4.73 -35.83
CA LEU A 150 1.45 3.71 -35.60
C LEU A 150 0.03 4.28 -35.59
N ASN A 151 -0.13 5.60 -35.50
CA ASN A 151 -1.42 6.26 -35.29
C ASN A 151 -1.56 7.49 -36.18
N SER A 152 -2.76 7.66 -36.82
CA SER A 152 -3.07 8.78 -37.70
C SER A 152 -3.60 9.98 -36.91
N PHE A 153 -2.77 10.59 -36.07
CA PHE A 153 -3.12 11.78 -35.29
C PHE A 153 -2.59 13.08 -35.90
N ASP A 154 -3.11 14.23 -35.47
CA ASP A 154 -2.60 15.55 -35.83
C ASP A 154 -1.19 15.77 -35.24
N ARG A 155 -0.16 15.49 -36.08
CA ARG A 155 1.24 15.62 -35.73
C ARG A 155 1.57 17.00 -35.17
N LYS A 156 0.98 18.07 -35.71
CA LYS A 156 1.27 19.44 -35.29
C LYS A 156 0.89 19.65 -33.81
N LYS A 157 -0.31 19.22 -33.44
CA LYS A 157 -0.83 19.34 -32.07
C LYS A 157 0.05 18.61 -31.05
N TYR A 158 0.53 17.40 -31.40
CA TYR A 158 1.41 16.63 -30.52
C TYR A 158 2.79 17.24 -30.39
N THR A 159 3.36 17.74 -31.51
CA THR A 159 4.69 18.36 -31.48
C THR A 159 4.68 19.66 -30.67
N GLU A 160 3.71 20.55 -30.88
CA GLU A 160 3.56 21.80 -30.12
C GLU A 160 3.45 21.50 -28.60
N ARG A 161 2.61 20.55 -28.21
CA ARG A 161 2.46 20.17 -26.82
C ARG A 161 3.76 19.56 -26.23
N LEU A 162 4.49 18.74 -26.98
CA LEU A 162 5.74 18.16 -26.54
C LEU A 162 6.82 19.24 -26.34
N ASP A 163 6.93 20.19 -27.27
CA ASP A 163 7.88 21.32 -27.20
C ASP A 163 7.62 22.19 -25.95
N ASP A 164 6.35 22.48 -25.69
CA ASP A 164 5.93 23.26 -24.51
C ASP A 164 6.32 22.53 -23.21
N GLU A 165 6.01 21.25 -23.10
CA GLU A 165 6.34 20.46 -21.90
C GLU A 165 7.85 20.31 -21.69
N ILE A 166 8.62 20.01 -22.74
CA ILE A 166 10.09 19.92 -22.68
C ILE A 166 10.69 21.24 -22.21
N SER A 167 10.24 22.38 -22.79
CA SER A 167 10.72 23.70 -22.40
C SER A 167 10.48 23.98 -20.92
N VAL A 168 9.34 23.63 -20.37
CA VAL A 168 9.03 23.79 -18.94
C VAL A 168 9.91 22.89 -18.07
N ILE A 169 10.05 21.61 -18.44
CA ILE A 169 10.83 20.62 -17.66
C ILE A 169 12.30 21.03 -17.60
N GLN A 170 12.90 21.40 -18.73
CA GLN A 170 14.31 21.86 -18.81
C GLN A 170 14.52 23.18 -18.05
N LYS A 171 13.63 24.17 -18.23
CA LYS A 171 13.70 25.43 -17.49
C LYS A 171 13.64 25.25 -15.98
N MET A 172 12.91 24.26 -15.51
CA MET A 172 12.83 23.92 -14.08
C MET A 172 13.97 23.01 -13.62
N GLY A 173 14.83 22.50 -14.52
CA GLY A 173 15.98 21.65 -14.21
C GLY A 173 15.62 20.21 -13.84
N PHE A 174 14.51 19.66 -14.36
CA PHE A 174 14.03 18.33 -14.01
C PHE A 174 14.27 17.25 -15.08
N ALA A 175 15.04 17.53 -16.14
CA ALA A 175 15.32 16.55 -17.20
C ALA A 175 15.94 15.26 -16.64
N SER A 176 16.97 15.36 -15.77
CA SER A 176 17.60 14.20 -15.13
C SER A 176 16.63 13.38 -14.29
N TYR A 177 15.66 14.02 -13.61
CA TYR A 177 14.63 13.31 -12.86
C TYR A 177 13.75 12.43 -13.77
N PHE A 178 13.31 12.97 -14.91
CA PHE A 178 12.53 12.19 -15.88
C PHE A 178 13.35 11.05 -16.49
N LEU A 179 14.63 11.27 -16.75
CA LEU A 179 15.54 10.24 -17.29
C LEU A 179 15.75 9.10 -16.30
N ILE A 180 15.92 9.40 -15.00
CA ILE A 180 16.04 8.39 -13.94
C ILE A 180 14.77 7.54 -13.86
N VAL A 181 13.60 8.18 -13.90
CA VAL A 181 12.31 7.46 -13.85
C VAL A 181 12.12 6.61 -15.10
N GLN A 182 12.45 7.13 -16.28
CA GLN A 182 12.39 6.41 -17.54
C GLN A 182 13.31 5.20 -17.54
N GLU A 183 14.53 5.33 -17.03
CA GLU A 183 15.54 4.26 -16.99
C GLU A 183 15.01 3.05 -16.21
N PHE A 184 14.61 3.21 -14.93
CA PHE A 184 14.20 2.06 -14.14
C PHE A 184 12.84 1.49 -14.58
N ILE A 185 11.94 2.27 -15.20
CA ILE A 185 10.70 1.76 -15.80
C ILE A 185 11.01 0.94 -17.05
N SER A 186 11.89 1.41 -17.91
CA SER A 186 12.33 0.67 -19.10
C SER A 186 12.97 -0.64 -18.70
N TRP A 187 13.90 -0.59 -17.75
CA TRP A 187 14.52 -1.79 -17.19
C TRP A 187 13.47 -2.78 -16.63
N ALA A 188 12.49 -2.28 -15.89
CA ALA A 188 11.43 -3.13 -15.33
C ALA A 188 10.65 -3.85 -16.44
N LYS A 189 10.26 -3.14 -17.50
CA LYS A 189 9.53 -3.70 -18.64
C LYS A 189 10.38 -4.74 -19.39
N ASP A 190 11.67 -4.49 -19.56
CA ASP A 190 12.62 -5.40 -20.24
C ASP A 190 12.95 -6.64 -19.41
N ASN A 191 12.71 -6.60 -18.08
CA ASN A 191 12.95 -7.70 -17.15
C ASN A 191 11.64 -8.35 -16.63
N ASP A 192 10.58 -8.32 -17.42
CA ASP A 192 9.28 -8.94 -17.12
C ASP A 192 8.66 -8.48 -15.78
N VAL A 193 8.87 -7.22 -15.37
CA VAL A 193 8.20 -6.62 -14.23
C VAL A 193 7.05 -5.75 -14.74
N PRO A 194 5.78 -6.15 -14.57
CA PRO A 194 4.63 -5.35 -14.99
C PRO A 194 4.58 -4.00 -14.30
N VAL A 195 4.37 -2.96 -15.10
CA VAL A 195 4.24 -1.57 -14.69
C VAL A 195 2.83 -1.07 -14.99
N GLY A 196 2.23 -0.34 -14.06
CA GLY A 196 0.90 0.24 -14.23
C GLY A 196 0.87 1.35 -15.30
N PRO A 197 -0.32 1.71 -15.81
CA PRO A 197 -0.46 2.72 -16.86
C PRO A 197 -0.13 4.14 -16.39
N GLY A 198 0.14 4.33 -15.13
CA GLY A 198 0.36 5.60 -14.45
C GLY A 198 -0.64 5.81 -13.33
N ARG A 199 -0.37 6.80 -12.49
CA ARG A 199 -1.28 7.28 -11.44
C ARG A 199 -0.96 8.74 -11.08
N GLY A 200 -1.79 9.34 -10.25
CA GLY A 200 -1.58 10.73 -9.84
C GLY A 200 -1.71 11.71 -11.01
N SER A 201 -0.89 12.74 -11.00
CA SER A 201 -0.88 13.79 -12.02
C SER A 201 0.03 13.49 -13.22
N GLY A 202 1.01 12.59 -13.04
CA GLY A 202 2.03 12.29 -14.06
C GLY A 202 1.47 11.80 -15.39
N ALA A 203 0.30 11.11 -15.37
CA ALA A 203 -0.41 10.70 -16.58
C ALA A 203 -0.95 11.87 -17.42
N GLY A 204 -0.86 13.13 -16.94
CA GLY A 204 -1.19 14.33 -17.70
C GLY A 204 -0.04 14.86 -18.58
N SER A 205 1.16 14.27 -18.51
CA SER A 205 2.34 14.67 -19.28
C SER A 205 2.49 13.85 -20.56
N LEU A 206 2.63 14.55 -21.70
CA LEU A 206 2.96 13.92 -22.97
C LEU A 206 4.42 13.44 -22.98
N VAL A 207 5.32 14.17 -22.34
CA VAL A 207 6.71 13.74 -22.14
C VAL A 207 6.76 12.41 -21.40
N ALA A 208 6.01 12.26 -20.28
CA ALA A 208 5.96 11.00 -19.55
C ALA A 208 5.40 9.85 -20.40
N PHE A 209 4.43 10.14 -21.28
CA PHE A 209 3.86 9.16 -22.20
C PHE A 209 4.86 8.71 -23.27
N VAL A 210 5.50 9.63 -23.97
CA VAL A 210 6.45 9.29 -25.06
C VAL A 210 7.74 8.66 -24.55
N LEU A 211 8.15 8.96 -23.31
CA LEU A 211 9.25 8.28 -22.62
C LEU A 211 8.86 6.89 -22.07
N GLY A 212 7.59 6.49 -22.22
CA GLY A 212 7.09 5.21 -21.72
C GLY A 212 6.97 5.14 -20.19
N ILE A 213 7.03 6.26 -19.47
CA ILE A 213 6.79 6.35 -18.02
C ILE A 213 5.32 6.03 -17.72
N THR A 214 4.39 6.54 -18.56
CA THR A 214 2.96 6.26 -18.48
C THR A 214 2.46 5.64 -19.79
N ASN A 215 1.29 4.97 -19.73
CA ASN A 215 0.64 4.38 -20.91
C ASN A 215 -0.66 5.10 -21.28
N ILE A 216 -0.85 6.34 -20.82
CA ILE A 216 -2.05 7.14 -21.06
C ILE A 216 -1.67 8.30 -21.97
N ASP A 217 -2.30 8.36 -23.15
CA ASP A 217 -2.17 9.52 -24.06
C ASP A 217 -2.96 10.72 -23.48
N PRO A 218 -2.26 11.77 -23.01
CA PRO A 218 -2.93 12.89 -22.34
C PRO A 218 -3.77 13.74 -23.29
N LEU A 219 -3.45 13.78 -24.60
CA LEU A 219 -4.22 14.56 -25.56
C LEU A 219 -5.57 13.88 -25.91
N LYS A 220 -5.58 12.55 -25.95
CA LYS A 220 -6.80 11.76 -26.18
C LYS A 220 -7.86 11.99 -25.10
N TYR A 221 -7.42 12.15 -23.85
CA TYR A 221 -8.30 12.33 -22.70
C TYR A 221 -8.38 13.78 -22.20
N ASN A 222 -7.85 14.76 -22.93
CA ASN A 222 -7.81 16.17 -22.53
C ASN A 222 -7.25 16.37 -21.12
N LEU A 223 -6.06 15.81 -20.83
CA LEU A 223 -5.37 15.94 -19.56
C LEU A 223 -4.41 17.12 -19.57
N LEU A 224 -4.31 17.82 -18.43
CA LEU A 224 -3.53 19.06 -18.31
C LEU A 224 -2.16 18.79 -17.68
N PHE A 225 -1.10 19.22 -18.37
CA PHE A 225 0.30 19.13 -17.88
C PHE A 225 0.53 20.03 -16.67
N GLU A 226 -0.07 21.23 -16.65
CA GLU A 226 0.11 22.23 -15.59
C GLU A 226 -0.42 21.74 -14.22
N ARG A 227 -1.29 20.72 -14.25
CA ARG A 227 -1.71 20.02 -13.04
C ARG A 227 -0.58 19.17 -12.44
N PHE A 228 0.33 18.66 -13.27
CA PHE A 228 1.49 17.87 -12.86
C PHE A 228 2.68 18.79 -12.56
N LEU A 229 3.11 19.60 -13.52
CA LEU A 229 4.24 20.50 -13.38
C LEU A 229 3.84 21.93 -13.80
N ASN A 230 4.10 22.89 -12.91
CA ASN A 230 3.69 24.28 -13.11
C ASN A 230 4.87 25.20 -12.76
N PRO A 231 5.41 26.00 -13.71
CA PRO A 231 6.54 26.89 -13.47
C PRO A 231 6.21 28.03 -12.49
N GLU A 232 4.94 28.39 -12.33
CA GLU A 232 4.48 29.39 -11.35
C GLU A 232 4.48 28.83 -9.91
N ARG A 233 4.69 27.53 -9.78
CA ARG A 233 4.77 26.81 -8.53
C ARG A 233 6.10 26.06 -8.45
N ILE A 234 7.01 26.54 -7.63
CA ILE A 234 8.27 25.82 -7.35
C ILE A 234 7.92 24.59 -6.46
N SER A 235 7.74 23.43 -7.09
CA SER A 235 7.59 22.14 -6.41
C SER A 235 8.16 21.04 -7.28
N MET A 236 8.77 20.05 -6.63
CA MET A 236 9.27 18.85 -7.32
C MET A 236 8.15 18.13 -8.05
N PRO A 237 8.41 17.56 -9.24
CA PRO A 237 7.55 16.55 -9.82
C PRO A 237 7.54 15.30 -8.91
N ASP A 238 6.41 14.63 -8.84
CA ASP A 238 6.24 13.41 -8.05
C ASP A 238 5.57 12.34 -8.94
N PHE A 239 6.36 11.36 -9.37
CA PHE A 239 5.86 10.20 -10.07
C PHE A 239 5.62 9.07 -9.08
N ASP A 240 4.36 8.80 -8.84
CA ASP A 240 3.92 7.54 -8.21
C ASP A 240 3.86 6.44 -9.28
N ILE A 241 4.51 5.31 -9.08
CA ILE A 241 4.57 4.24 -10.07
C ILE A 241 4.14 2.92 -9.45
N ASP A 242 3.12 2.31 -10.05
CA ASP A 242 2.60 1.02 -9.63
C ASP A 242 3.38 -0.11 -10.34
N PHE A 243 3.97 -1.02 -9.58
CA PHE A 243 4.62 -2.24 -10.05
C PHE A 243 3.89 -3.49 -9.57
N CYS A 244 4.07 -4.61 -10.26
CA CYS A 244 3.66 -5.91 -9.76
C CYS A 244 4.21 -6.14 -8.34
N MET A 245 3.31 -6.45 -7.39
CA MET A 245 3.65 -6.60 -5.98
C MET A 245 4.79 -7.60 -5.76
N ASN A 246 4.73 -8.76 -6.41
CA ASN A 246 5.69 -9.85 -6.24
C ASN A 246 7.06 -9.58 -6.88
N LYS A 247 7.12 -8.68 -7.87
CA LYS A 247 8.34 -8.40 -8.64
C LYS A 247 8.94 -7.02 -8.32
N ARG A 248 8.26 -6.20 -7.52
CA ARG A 248 8.68 -4.83 -7.15
C ARG A 248 10.10 -4.78 -6.57
N GLN A 249 10.47 -5.75 -5.73
CA GLN A 249 11.80 -5.79 -5.11
C GLN A 249 12.93 -5.80 -6.14
N LYS A 250 12.76 -6.47 -7.26
CA LYS A 250 13.76 -6.48 -8.35
C LYS A 250 14.08 -5.07 -8.87
N VAL A 251 13.07 -4.18 -8.93
CA VAL A 251 13.25 -2.78 -9.36
C VAL A 251 14.05 -2.00 -8.32
N ILE A 252 13.77 -2.20 -7.03
CA ILE A 252 14.53 -1.57 -5.96
C ILE A 252 16.00 -2.04 -5.98
N ASP A 253 16.22 -3.34 -6.15
CA ASP A 253 17.56 -3.92 -6.25
C ASP A 253 18.33 -3.33 -7.44
N HIS A 254 17.68 -3.22 -8.62
CA HIS A 254 18.26 -2.59 -9.79
C HIS A 254 18.65 -1.11 -9.55
N ILE A 255 17.79 -0.34 -8.86
CA ILE A 255 18.09 1.06 -8.52
C ILE A 255 19.32 1.14 -7.60
N ILE A 256 19.40 0.24 -6.60
CA ILE A 256 20.55 0.16 -5.69
C ILE A 256 21.83 -0.19 -6.47
N ASP A 257 21.75 -1.16 -7.39
CA ASP A 257 22.91 -1.56 -8.22
C ASP A 257 23.36 -0.45 -9.17
N THR A 258 22.41 0.33 -9.70
CA THR A 258 22.69 1.41 -10.66
C THR A 258 23.27 2.66 -10.01
N TYR A 259 22.70 3.10 -8.87
CA TYR A 259 23.06 4.37 -8.23
C TYR A 259 24.02 4.21 -7.05
N GLY A 260 24.18 3.01 -6.52
CA GLY A 260 25.05 2.67 -5.40
C GLY A 260 24.33 2.57 -4.05
N GLN A 261 24.73 1.58 -3.25
CA GLN A 261 24.15 1.28 -1.94
C GLN A 261 24.25 2.45 -0.95
N ASP A 262 25.30 3.25 -1.04
CA ASP A 262 25.52 4.41 -0.15
C ASP A 262 24.65 5.62 -0.51
N LYS A 263 24.05 5.63 -1.71
CA LYS A 263 23.22 6.73 -2.23
C LYS A 263 21.73 6.42 -2.29
N VAL A 264 21.33 5.17 -2.13
CA VAL A 264 19.94 4.73 -2.19
C VAL A 264 19.51 4.18 -0.86
N SER A 265 18.39 4.66 -0.33
CA SER A 265 17.82 4.14 0.92
C SER A 265 16.30 4.14 0.88
N GLN A 266 15.71 3.19 1.58
CA GLN A 266 14.28 3.22 1.89
C GLN A 266 13.99 4.27 2.97
N ILE A 267 12.80 4.84 2.93
CA ILE A 267 12.38 5.91 3.85
C ILE A 267 11.78 5.29 5.11
N ILE A 268 12.12 5.85 6.27
CA ILE A 268 11.50 5.47 7.54
C ILE A 268 10.04 5.95 7.62
N THR A 269 9.22 5.22 8.36
CA THR A 269 7.92 5.68 8.83
C THR A 269 7.82 5.51 10.32
N TYR A 270 7.27 6.51 11.00
CA TYR A 270 6.99 6.44 12.42
C TYR A 270 5.51 6.14 12.65
N SER A 271 5.24 4.96 13.22
CA SER A 271 3.89 4.67 13.70
C SER A 271 3.63 5.41 15.00
N THR A 272 2.45 6.00 15.14
CA THR A 272 2.03 6.71 16.35
C THR A 272 0.91 5.97 17.07
N LEU A 273 0.77 6.22 18.37
CA LEU A 273 -0.33 5.74 19.20
C LEU A 273 -1.61 6.51 18.84
N SER A 274 -2.34 6.04 17.82
CA SER A 274 -3.62 6.64 17.43
C SER A 274 -4.72 6.31 18.45
N ALA A 275 -5.81 7.12 18.48
CA ALA A 275 -6.87 7.04 19.48
C ALA A 275 -7.38 5.62 19.79
N ARG A 276 -7.71 4.84 18.76
CA ARG A 276 -8.18 3.44 18.97
C ARG A 276 -7.07 2.48 19.39
N ALA A 277 -5.85 2.70 18.87
CA ALA A 277 -4.72 1.84 19.18
C ALA A 277 -4.25 2.08 20.61
N VAL A 278 -4.13 3.33 21.03
CA VAL A 278 -3.68 3.68 22.38
C VAL A 278 -4.64 3.16 23.47
N ILE A 279 -5.97 3.21 23.25
CA ILE A 279 -6.95 2.62 24.17
C ILE A 279 -6.69 1.11 24.35
N ARG A 280 -6.43 0.38 23.24
CA ARG A 280 -6.14 -1.06 23.32
C ARG A 280 -4.81 -1.36 24.00
N ASP A 281 -3.79 -0.57 23.72
CA ASP A 281 -2.46 -0.77 24.32
C ASP A 281 -2.46 -0.46 25.83
N VAL A 282 -3.09 0.67 26.24
CA VAL A 282 -3.22 1.02 27.67
C VAL A 282 -4.11 0.02 28.41
N GLY A 283 -5.25 -0.39 27.80
CA GLY A 283 -6.12 -1.38 28.40
C GLY A 283 -5.42 -2.73 28.66
N ARG A 284 -4.54 -3.16 27.75
CA ARG A 284 -3.73 -4.35 27.93
C ARG A 284 -2.73 -4.20 29.10
N VAL A 285 -2.09 -3.04 29.21
CA VAL A 285 -1.13 -2.74 30.29
C VAL A 285 -1.82 -2.66 31.65
N LEU A 286 -3.07 -2.18 31.69
CA LEU A 286 -3.91 -2.16 32.88
C LEU A 286 -4.56 -3.52 33.23
N ASP A 287 -4.23 -4.58 32.46
CA ASP A 287 -4.80 -5.93 32.60
C ASP A 287 -6.33 -5.99 32.42
N TYR A 288 -6.90 -5.09 31.63
CA TYR A 288 -8.34 -5.12 31.33
C TYR A 288 -8.65 -6.20 30.28
N SER A 289 -9.83 -6.81 30.37
CA SER A 289 -10.25 -7.83 29.41
C SER A 289 -10.33 -7.29 27.98
N TYR A 290 -9.92 -8.10 27.00
CA TYR A 290 -9.94 -7.71 25.58
C TYR A 290 -11.32 -7.21 25.13
N GLY A 291 -12.39 -7.92 25.52
CA GLY A 291 -13.76 -7.56 25.14
C GLY A 291 -14.19 -6.18 25.64
N PHE A 292 -13.82 -5.84 26.89
CA PHE A 292 -14.10 -4.52 27.44
C PHE A 292 -13.31 -3.42 26.71
N VAL A 293 -12.04 -3.62 26.51
CA VAL A 293 -11.16 -2.62 25.87
C VAL A 293 -11.57 -2.41 24.40
N ASP A 294 -11.90 -3.48 23.68
CA ASP A 294 -12.36 -3.40 22.29
C ASP A 294 -13.72 -2.70 22.17
N TYR A 295 -14.63 -2.93 23.14
CA TYR A 295 -15.89 -2.18 23.23
C TYR A 295 -15.62 -0.67 23.32
N ILE A 296 -14.79 -0.21 24.26
CA ILE A 296 -14.47 1.21 24.42
C ILE A 296 -13.78 1.77 23.15
N ALA A 297 -12.83 1.04 22.57
CA ALA A 297 -12.16 1.44 21.34
C ALA A 297 -13.13 1.59 20.15
N LYS A 298 -14.16 0.76 20.05
CA LYS A 298 -15.19 0.83 19.00
C LYS A 298 -16.12 2.02 19.15
N LEU A 299 -16.30 2.58 20.34
CA LEU A 299 -17.06 3.81 20.56
C LEU A 299 -16.40 5.06 19.96
N ILE A 300 -15.09 5.02 19.67
CA ILE A 300 -14.38 6.07 18.93
C ILE A 300 -14.77 5.97 17.46
N PRO A 301 -15.29 7.04 16.81
CA PRO A 301 -15.66 7.02 15.39
C PRO A 301 -14.49 6.65 14.47
N PHE A 302 -14.79 6.01 13.34
CA PHE A 302 -13.77 5.71 12.32
C PHE A 302 -13.55 6.94 11.42
N THR A 303 -12.88 7.96 11.99
CA THR A 303 -12.49 9.18 11.26
C THR A 303 -10.97 9.28 11.27
N LEU A 304 -10.37 9.48 10.12
CA LEU A 304 -8.92 9.60 10.00
C LEU A 304 -8.41 10.80 10.82
N GLY A 305 -7.42 10.56 11.68
CA GLY A 305 -6.82 11.60 12.52
C GLY A 305 -7.67 12.08 13.70
N ILE A 306 -8.78 11.39 14.01
CA ILE A 306 -9.58 11.72 15.19
C ILE A 306 -8.77 11.52 16.48
N THR A 307 -8.79 12.52 17.36
CA THR A 307 -8.22 12.41 18.71
C THR A 307 -9.24 11.86 19.70
N ILE A 308 -8.77 11.38 20.85
CA ILE A 308 -9.66 10.94 21.94
C ILE A 308 -10.54 12.13 22.41
N ASP A 309 -9.98 13.33 22.48
CA ASP A 309 -10.73 14.53 22.87
C ASP A 309 -11.84 14.87 21.86
N ASP A 310 -11.58 14.71 20.57
CA ASP A 310 -12.60 14.92 19.54
C ASP A 310 -13.65 13.80 19.55
N ALA A 311 -13.22 12.55 19.79
CA ALA A 311 -14.14 11.43 19.95
C ALA A 311 -15.11 11.65 21.14
N LEU A 312 -14.62 12.17 22.27
CA LEU A 312 -15.45 12.53 23.44
C LEU A 312 -16.46 13.66 23.15
N LYS A 313 -16.18 14.53 22.17
CA LYS A 313 -17.13 15.58 21.73
C LYS A 313 -18.24 15.00 20.85
N VAL A 314 -17.89 14.06 19.97
CA VAL A 314 -18.77 13.54 18.93
C VAL A 314 -19.58 12.32 19.39
N SER A 315 -18.94 11.36 20.09
CA SER A 315 -19.59 10.13 20.57
C SER A 315 -20.27 10.34 21.94
N LYS A 316 -21.60 10.34 21.95
CA LYS A 316 -22.39 10.46 23.18
C LYS A 316 -22.18 9.27 24.12
N GLU A 317 -22.02 8.09 23.56
CA GLU A 317 -21.82 6.84 24.30
C GLU A 317 -20.46 6.83 24.99
N LEU A 318 -19.36 7.14 24.27
CA LEU A 318 -18.03 7.26 24.86
C LEU A 318 -17.99 8.29 25.99
N LYS A 319 -18.64 9.43 25.78
CA LYS A 319 -18.75 10.48 26.80
C LYS A 319 -19.53 10.04 28.04
N SER A 320 -20.56 9.22 27.88
CA SER A 320 -21.34 8.65 29.00
C SER A 320 -20.48 7.68 29.80
N GLU A 321 -19.82 6.72 29.12
CA GLU A 321 -18.92 5.75 29.75
C GLU A 321 -17.79 6.46 30.55
N TYR A 322 -17.15 7.45 29.95
CA TYR A 322 -16.11 8.26 30.58
C TYR A 322 -16.59 8.97 31.86
N LYS A 323 -17.86 9.44 31.90
CA LYS A 323 -18.40 10.15 33.06
C LYS A 323 -18.85 9.24 34.19
N THR A 324 -19.34 8.04 33.87
CA THR A 324 -20.03 7.15 34.80
C THR A 324 -19.13 6.05 35.36
N ARG A 325 -18.02 5.75 34.71
CA ARG A 325 -17.16 4.62 35.07
C ARG A 325 -15.75 5.06 35.35
N ASP A 326 -15.23 4.78 36.54
CA ASP A 326 -13.88 5.17 36.96
C ASP A 326 -12.78 4.40 36.23
N ASP A 327 -13.01 3.12 35.90
CA ASP A 327 -12.09 2.31 35.09
C ASP A 327 -11.94 2.86 33.66
N VAL A 328 -13.06 3.32 33.04
CA VAL A 328 -13.02 3.97 31.72
C VAL A 328 -12.33 5.33 31.80
N ARG A 329 -12.55 6.07 32.90
CA ARG A 329 -11.90 7.37 33.10
C ARG A 329 -10.39 7.21 33.20
N LEU A 330 -9.90 6.29 34.03
CA LEU A 330 -8.47 6.01 34.17
C LEU A 330 -7.85 5.59 32.82
N LEU A 331 -8.50 4.65 32.11
CA LEU A 331 -8.07 4.20 30.79
C LEU A 331 -7.91 5.37 29.81
N ILE A 332 -8.93 6.22 29.72
CA ILE A 332 -8.96 7.34 28.77
C ILE A 332 -7.96 8.44 29.17
N ASP A 333 -7.85 8.78 30.45
CA ASP A 333 -6.95 9.85 30.91
C ASP A 333 -5.48 9.47 30.70
N LEU A 334 -5.10 8.22 30.96
CA LEU A 334 -3.76 7.72 30.63
C LEU A 334 -3.52 7.68 29.13
N ALA A 335 -4.51 7.17 28.36
CA ALA A 335 -4.41 7.12 26.91
C ALA A 335 -4.22 8.50 26.28
N LYS A 336 -4.93 9.54 26.76
CA LYS A 336 -4.79 10.92 26.29
C LYS A 336 -3.38 11.49 26.50
N LYS A 337 -2.70 11.12 27.58
CA LYS A 337 -1.34 11.60 27.87
C LYS A 337 -0.29 11.05 26.90
N ILE A 338 -0.53 9.87 26.33
CA ILE A 338 0.42 9.20 25.43
C ILE A 338 -0.09 9.10 23.99
N GLU A 339 -1.31 9.58 23.70
CA GLU A 339 -1.85 9.65 22.34
C GLU A 339 -0.92 10.48 21.43
N GLY A 340 -0.69 10.01 20.21
CA GLY A 340 0.15 10.67 19.22
C GLY A 340 1.66 10.47 19.41
N LEU A 341 2.12 9.89 20.52
CA LEU A 341 3.54 9.58 20.68
C LEU A 341 3.99 8.51 19.69
N PRO A 342 5.26 8.55 19.23
CA PRO A 342 5.84 7.48 18.42
C PRO A 342 5.78 6.14 19.15
N ARG A 343 5.32 5.11 18.43
CA ARG A 343 5.22 3.73 18.93
C ARG A 343 6.37 2.86 18.44
N GLY A 344 6.77 3.07 17.20
CA GLY A 344 7.82 2.30 16.55
C GLY A 344 8.21 2.87 15.20
N ALA A 345 9.34 2.42 14.71
CA ALA A 345 9.83 2.71 13.38
C ALA A 345 9.54 1.53 12.43
N GLY A 346 9.28 1.84 11.19
CA GLY A 346 9.10 0.86 10.12
C GLY A 346 9.58 1.44 8.79
N THR A 347 9.57 0.63 7.75
CA THR A 347 9.94 1.06 6.41
C THR A 347 8.72 1.62 5.68
N HIS A 348 8.86 2.73 4.96
CA HIS A 348 7.81 3.26 4.09
C HIS A 348 7.45 2.25 3.01
N ALA A 349 6.16 2.06 2.78
CA ALA A 349 5.67 1.00 1.88
C ALA A 349 6.15 1.15 0.43
N ALA A 350 6.53 2.35 -0.01
CA ALA A 350 6.84 2.64 -1.42
C ALA A 350 8.08 3.52 -1.61
N GLY A 351 8.29 4.50 -0.72
CA GLY A 351 9.26 5.57 -0.91
C GLY A 351 10.70 5.12 -0.78
N ILE A 352 11.50 5.45 -1.77
CA ILE A 352 12.96 5.40 -1.74
C ILE A 352 13.52 6.79 -2.01
N VAL A 353 14.69 7.08 -1.47
CA VAL A 353 15.46 8.28 -1.79
C VAL A 353 16.72 7.90 -2.54
N ILE A 354 17.04 8.69 -3.58
CA ILE A 354 18.31 8.61 -4.30
C ILE A 354 19.00 9.95 -4.10
N SER A 355 20.19 9.95 -3.54
CA SER A 355 20.98 11.16 -3.26
C SER A 355 22.11 11.36 -4.29
N PRO A 356 22.56 12.60 -4.53
CA PRO A 356 23.68 12.87 -5.44
C PRO A 356 25.05 12.43 -4.89
N SER A 357 25.22 12.37 -3.57
CA SER A 357 26.37 11.82 -2.84
C SER A 357 25.87 10.87 -1.74
N ASP A 358 26.73 10.42 -0.85
CA ASP A 358 26.36 9.52 0.22
C ASP A 358 25.21 10.09 1.05
N ILE A 359 24.22 9.26 1.39
CA ILE A 359 23.02 9.67 2.16
C ILE A 359 23.43 10.30 3.50
N THR A 360 24.52 9.83 4.10
CA THR A 360 25.04 10.35 5.36
C THR A 360 25.56 11.80 5.28
N ASP A 361 25.76 12.35 4.08
CA ASP A 361 26.04 13.78 3.89
C ASP A 361 24.80 14.65 4.16
N PHE A 362 23.60 14.09 4.07
CA PHE A 362 22.33 14.79 4.19
C PHE A 362 21.59 14.45 5.48
N MET A 363 21.64 13.20 5.92
CA MET A 363 20.88 12.73 7.08
C MET A 363 21.49 11.49 7.72
N PRO A 364 21.18 11.22 9.02
CA PRO A 364 21.54 9.96 9.65
C PRO A 364 20.72 8.80 9.09
N ILE A 365 21.28 7.59 9.18
CA ILE A 365 20.64 6.34 8.79
C ILE A 365 20.30 5.50 10.03
N TYR A 366 19.33 4.62 9.91
CA TYR A 366 18.85 3.71 10.95
C TYR A 366 18.93 2.27 10.45
N SER A 367 19.45 1.37 11.31
CA SER A 367 19.48 -0.06 11.03
C SER A 367 18.28 -0.75 11.67
N LEU A 368 17.50 -1.47 10.89
CA LEU A 368 16.46 -2.37 11.39
C LEU A 368 17.17 -3.68 11.83
N GLU A 369 17.21 -3.93 13.16
CA GLU A 369 17.94 -5.03 13.78
C GLU A 369 17.64 -6.41 13.18
N ASP A 370 16.38 -6.64 12.77
CA ASP A 370 15.92 -7.93 12.25
C ASP A 370 16.25 -8.18 10.77
N LYS A 371 16.71 -7.17 10.01
CA LYS A 371 16.78 -7.28 8.53
C LYS A 371 18.12 -6.92 7.91
N ASN A 372 19.08 -6.39 8.67
CA ASN A 372 20.32 -5.79 8.14
C ASN A 372 20.07 -4.69 7.04
N GLU A 373 18.87 -4.10 7.03
CA GLU A 373 18.49 -3.04 6.10
C GLU A 373 18.77 -1.68 6.72
N LEU A 374 19.43 -0.83 5.97
CA LEU A 374 19.63 0.57 6.32
C LEU A 374 18.48 1.40 5.74
N ILE A 375 17.86 2.21 6.60
CA ILE A 375 16.80 3.15 6.21
C ILE A 375 17.14 4.55 6.68
N THR A 376 16.53 5.58 6.11
CA THR A 376 16.72 6.96 6.55
C THR A 376 16.17 7.14 7.98
N GLN A 377 16.76 8.04 8.78
CA GLN A 377 16.14 8.45 10.06
C GLN A 377 15.13 9.58 9.90
N PHE A 378 15.11 10.25 8.77
CA PHE A 378 14.14 11.28 8.43
C PHE A 378 12.99 10.66 7.65
N ASP A 379 11.78 11.10 7.97
CA ASP A 379 10.58 10.69 7.25
C ASP A 379 10.45 11.42 5.90
N LYS A 380 9.40 11.11 5.15
CA LYS A 380 9.16 11.68 3.82
C LYS A 380 9.09 13.21 3.80
N ASP A 381 8.50 13.82 4.83
CA ASP A 381 8.30 15.29 4.91
C ASP A 381 9.62 16.00 5.23
N ASP A 382 10.44 15.41 6.08
CA ASP A 382 11.80 15.89 6.39
C ASP A 382 12.74 15.75 5.19
N ILE A 383 12.68 14.62 4.46
CA ILE A 383 13.46 14.39 3.24
C ILE A 383 13.14 15.44 2.18
N GLU A 384 11.84 15.72 1.95
CA GLU A 384 11.42 16.79 1.04
C GLU A 384 11.87 18.18 1.53
N SER A 385 11.86 18.42 2.85
CA SER A 385 12.34 19.68 3.45
C SER A 385 13.86 19.87 3.31
N LEU A 386 14.63 18.79 3.21
CA LEU A 386 16.06 18.83 2.88
C LEU A 386 16.32 19.08 1.38
N GLY A 387 15.29 18.95 0.53
CA GLY A 387 15.39 19.11 -0.91
C GLY A 387 15.83 17.85 -1.66
N LEU A 388 15.86 16.70 -1.00
CA LEU A 388 16.08 15.41 -1.65
C LEU A 388 14.81 14.92 -2.35
N VAL A 389 15.01 14.09 -3.36
CA VAL A 389 13.92 13.57 -4.18
C VAL A 389 13.51 12.18 -3.69
N LYS A 390 12.22 12.03 -3.45
CA LYS A 390 11.57 10.76 -3.18
C LYS A 390 11.08 10.14 -4.49
N PHE A 391 11.25 8.83 -4.63
CA PHE A 391 10.66 8.03 -5.71
C PHE A 391 9.71 7.00 -5.11
N ASP A 392 8.46 7.01 -5.53
CA ASP A 392 7.44 6.09 -5.00
C ASP A 392 7.31 4.85 -5.88
N ILE A 393 7.97 3.78 -5.46
CA ILE A 393 7.92 2.44 -6.07
C ILE A 393 6.80 1.64 -5.39
N LEU A 394 5.58 1.77 -5.89
CA LEU A 394 4.39 1.17 -5.27
C LEU A 394 4.16 -0.28 -5.73
N GLY A 395 3.70 -1.14 -4.84
CA GLY A 395 3.27 -2.49 -5.19
C GLY A 395 1.75 -2.54 -5.36
N LEU A 396 1.28 -3.03 -6.51
CA LEU A 396 -0.15 -3.20 -6.80
C LEU A 396 -0.47 -4.66 -7.10
N THR A 397 -1.25 -5.29 -6.22
CA THR A 397 -1.67 -6.71 -6.36
C THR A 397 -2.43 -6.98 -7.67
N THR A 398 -3.19 -6.00 -8.15
CA THR A 398 -3.91 -6.11 -9.43
C THR A 398 -2.96 -6.38 -10.60
N LEU A 399 -1.79 -5.75 -10.63
CA LEU A 399 -0.78 -6.03 -11.66
C LEU A 399 -0.23 -7.45 -11.54
N THR A 400 -0.12 -7.99 -10.34
CA THR A 400 0.25 -9.40 -10.12
C THR A 400 -0.82 -10.34 -10.67
N ILE A 401 -2.10 -10.06 -10.39
CA ILE A 401 -3.22 -10.84 -10.91
C ILE A 401 -3.25 -10.81 -12.44
N MET A 402 -3.05 -9.63 -13.04
CA MET A 402 -3.02 -9.47 -14.49
C MET A 402 -1.84 -10.23 -15.12
N ASP A 403 -0.65 -10.15 -14.54
CA ASP A 403 0.55 -10.86 -14.99
C ASP A 403 0.36 -12.39 -14.97
N GLU A 404 -0.13 -12.93 -13.85
CA GLU A 404 -0.41 -14.34 -13.70
C GLU A 404 -1.52 -14.81 -14.66
N ALA A 405 -2.58 -14.03 -14.83
CA ALA A 405 -3.63 -14.35 -15.78
C ALA A 405 -3.12 -14.37 -17.23
N LEU A 406 -2.33 -13.36 -17.64
CA LEU A 406 -1.73 -13.30 -18.97
C LEU A 406 -0.76 -14.47 -19.23
N ARG A 407 0.01 -14.86 -18.20
CA ARG A 407 0.89 -16.04 -18.30
C ARG A 407 0.09 -17.35 -18.49
N MET A 408 -1.02 -17.53 -17.77
CA MET A 408 -1.90 -18.67 -17.93
C MET A 408 -2.57 -18.66 -19.32
N ILE A 409 -2.98 -17.47 -19.80
CA ILE A 409 -3.56 -17.29 -21.14
C ILE A 409 -2.54 -17.69 -22.21
N SER A 410 -1.30 -17.22 -22.11
CA SER A 410 -0.25 -17.52 -23.12
C SER A 410 0.10 -19.00 -23.23
N ASN A 411 -0.14 -19.78 -22.16
CA ASN A 411 0.06 -21.23 -22.18
C ASN A 411 -1.05 -22.01 -22.94
N ASN A 412 -2.27 -21.43 -22.97
CA ASN A 412 -3.47 -22.12 -23.47
C ASN A 412 -4.10 -21.45 -24.71
N HIS A 413 -3.78 -20.19 -24.97
CA HIS A 413 -4.36 -19.34 -26.01
C HIS A 413 -3.28 -18.49 -26.68
N GLU A 414 -3.67 -17.72 -27.70
CA GLU A 414 -2.79 -16.70 -28.26
C GLU A 414 -2.48 -15.60 -27.24
N SER A 415 -1.24 -15.12 -27.24
CA SER A 415 -0.82 -14.05 -26.32
C SER A 415 -1.57 -12.73 -26.61
N ILE A 416 -2.03 -12.08 -25.55
CA ILE A 416 -2.81 -10.85 -25.62
C ILE A 416 -1.97 -9.66 -25.17
N ARG A 417 -2.10 -8.56 -25.90
CA ARG A 417 -1.55 -7.27 -25.50
C ARG A 417 -2.67 -6.38 -24.97
N LEU A 418 -2.64 -6.11 -23.67
CA LEU A 418 -3.67 -5.29 -23.01
C LEU A 418 -3.70 -3.83 -23.48
N ASP A 419 -2.62 -3.32 -24.06
CA ASP A 419 -2.55 -1.97 -24.63
C ASP A 419 -3.35 -1.83 -25.93
N SER A 420 -3.70 -2.93 -26.58
CA SER A 420 -4.40 -2.95 -27.88
C SER A 420 -5.87 -3.38 -27.80
N ILE A 421 -6.41 -3.59 -26.59
CA ILE A 421 -7.82 -3.97 -26.45
C ILE A 421 -8.75 -2.80 -26.77
N PRO A 422 -9.89 -3.04 -27.43
CA PRO A 422 -10.88 -2.00 -27.71
C PRO A 422 -11.54 -1.53 -26.42
N LEU A 423 -11.73 -0.22 -26.25
CA LEU A 423 -12.34 0.37 -25.04
C LEU A 423 -13.88 0.51 -25.13
N ASP A 424 -14.48 -0.02 -26.17
CA ASP A 424 -15.92 -0.01 -26.46
C ASP A 424 -16.55 -1.42 -26.54
N ASP A 425 -15.86 -2.40 -25.97
CA ASP A 425 -16.28 -3.79 -26.04
C ASP A 425 -17.57 -4.06 -25.27
N GLN A 426 -18.59 -4.55 -25.98
CA GLN A 426 -19.93 -4.78 -25.44
C GLN A 426 -19.98 -5.92 -24.39
N LYS A 427 -19.12 -6.92 -24.51
CA LYS A 427 -19.06 -8.03 -23.54
C LYS A 427 -18.56 -7.53 -22.19
N VAL A 428 -17.55 -6.64 -22.20
CA VAL A 428 -17.05 -5.97 -21.01
C VAL A 428 -18.13 -5.11 -20.37
N PHE A 429 -18.81 -4.25 -21.15
CA PHE A 429 -19.86 -3.41 -20.60
C PHE A 429 -21.06 -4.21 -20.09
N ASN A 430 -21.43 -5.31 -20.74
CA ASN A 430 -22.48 -6.20 -20.26
C ASN A 430 -22.13 -6.84 -18.91
N LEU A 431 -20.87 -7.24 -18.71
CA LEU A 431 -20.37 -7.75 -17.42
C LEU A 431 -20.49 -6.68 -16.33
N LEU A 432 -20.14 -5.42 -16.63
CA LEU A 432 -20.26 -4.29 -15.70
C LEU A 432 -21.73 -3.96 -15.38
N LYS A 433 -22.61 -3.88 -16.38
CA LYS A 433 -24.07 -3.64 -16.23
C LYS A 433 -24.73 -4.68 -15.35
N ASN A 434 -24.33 -5.94 -15.47
CA ASN A 434 -24.82 -7.06 -14.68
C ASN A 434 -24.19 -7.17 -13.30
N ARG A 435 -23.37 -6.21 -12.86
CA ARG A 435 -22.72 -6.16 -11.53
C ARG A 435 -21.79 -7.33 -11.24
N MET A 436 -21.33 -8.05 -12.26
CA MET A 436 -20.41 -9.18 -12.12
C MET A 436 -18.94 -8.69 -11.91
N THR A 437 -18.73 -7.78 -10.94
CA THR A 437 -17.48 -7.03 -10.79
C THR A 437 -16.59 -7.49 -9.63
N THR A 438 -16.91 -8.60 -8.98
CA THR A 438 -16.02 -9.20 -7.96
C THR A 438 -14.66 -9.51 -8.57
N GLY A 439 -13.58 -9.08 -7.90
CA GLY A 439 -12.20 -9.18 -8.38
C GLY A 439 -11.78 -8.14 -9.41
N ILE A 440 -12.69 -7.30 -9.94
CA ILE A 440 -12.33 -6.21 -10.86
C ILE A 440 -11.82 -5.02 -10.05
N PHE A 441 -10.65 -4.52 -10.44
CA PHE A 441 -9.99 -3.41 -9.78
C PHE A 441 -10.92 -2.21 -9.58
N GLN A 442 -10.98 -1.68 -8.36
CA GLN A 442 -11.79 -0.52 -7.92
C GLN A 442 -13.32 -0.70 -8.02
N LEU A 443 -13.86 -1.73 -8.70
CA LEU A 443 -15.28 -1.85 -9.02
C LEU A 443 -16.03 -2.93 -8.21
N GLU A 444 -15.38 -3.59 -7.25
CA GLU A 444 -15.92 -4.78 -6.59
C GLU A 444 -16.81 -4.51 -5.36
N SER A 445 -16.73 -3.32 -4.75
CA SER A 445 -17.49 -3.03 -3.53
C SER A 445 -19.01 -3.03 -3.76
N LEU A 446 -19.79 -3.43 -2.75
CA LEU A 446 -21.26 -3.48 -2.83
C LEU A 446 -21.88 -2.14 -3.24
N GLY A 447 -21.35 -1.02 -2.71
CA GLY A 447 -21.82 0.31 -3.08
C GLY A 447 -21.50 0.66 -4.53
N MET A 448 -20.30 0.31 -5.02
CA MET A 448 -19.93 0.51 -6.43
C MET A 448 -20.81 -0.33 -7.35
N LYS A 449 -21.07 -1.60 -7.01
CA LYS A 449 -22.00 -2.47 -7.75
C LYS A 449 -23.41 -1.87 -7.84
N LYS A 450 -23.91 -1.23 -6.77
CA LYS A 450 -25.19 -0.55 -6.76
C LYS A 450 -25.23 0.61 -7.76
N TYR A 451 -24.25 1.52 -7.70
CA TYR A 451 -24.20 2.68 -8.58
C TYR A 451 -23.95 2.29 -10.05
N MET A 452 -23.17 1.27 -10.28
CA MET A 452 -22.94 0.72 -11.64
C MET A 452 -24.23 0.19 -12.26
N ALA A 453 -25.07 -0.50 -11.47
CA ALA A 453 -26.37 -0.96 -11.92
C ALA A 453 -27.34 0.17 -12.28
N GLN A 454 -27.24 1.30 -11.61
CA GLN A 454 -28.06 2.49 -11.89
C GLN A 454 -27.52 3.27 -13.10
N LEU A 455 -26.19 3.41 -13.18
CA LEU A 455 -25.51 4.16 -14.25
C LEU A 455 -25.60 3.46 -15.62
N GLN A 456 -25.59 2.10 -15.63
CA GLN A 456 -25.57 1.29 -16.86
C GLN A 456 -24.43 1.74 -17.82
N PRO A 457 -23.15 1.64 -17.41
CA PRO A 457 -22.03 2.15 -18.17
C PRO A 457 -21.97 1.53 -19.57
N ASP A 458 -21.75 2.36 -20.60
CA ASP A 458 -21.67 1.95 -22.01
C ASP A 458 -20.50 2.59 -22.76
N ARG A 459 -19.72 3.42 -22.09
CA ARG A 459 -18.49 4.06 -22.58
C ARG A 459 -17.43 4.09 -21.51
N PHE A 460 -16.16 4.18 -21.92
CA PHE A 460 -15.01 4.18 -21.01
C PHE A 460 -15.06 5.36 -20.02
N GLU A 461 -15.53 6.54 -20.46
CA GLU A 461 -15.65 7.74 -19.62
C GLU A 461 -16.60 7.55 -18.43
N ASP A 462 -17.57 6.66 -18.54
CA ASP A 462 -18.44 6.33 -17.39
C ASP A 462 -17.66 5.62 -16.27
N ILE A 463 -16.70 4.77 -16.62
CA ILE A 463 -15.82 4.11 -15.65
C ILE A 463 -14.90 5.15 -15.02
N VAL A 464 -14.34 6.06 -15.83
CA VAL A 464 -13.51 7.17 -15.35
C VAL A 464 -14.29 8.03 -14.36
N ALA A 465 -15.55 8.36 -14.67
CA ALA A 465 -16.41 9.14 -13.78
C ALA A 465 -16.75 8.37 -12.48
N LEU A 466 -17.04 7.07 -12.55
CA LEU A 466 -17.35 6.26 -11.37
C LEU A 466 -16.18 6.22 -10.38
N VAL A 467 -14.95 6.08 -10.87
CA VAL A 467 -13.73 6.10 -10.02
C VAL A 467 -13.61 7.45 -9.29
N ALA A 468 -13.99 8.54 -9.92
CA ALA A 468 -13.99 9.88 -9.31
C ALA A 468 -15.15 10.11 -8.34
N LEU A 469 -16.35 9.60 -8.66
CA LEU A 469 -17.60 9.84 -7.92
C LEU A 469 -17.72 8.98 -6.65
N TYR A 470 -17.24 7.72 -6.68
CA TYR A 470 -17.43 6.81 -5.57
C TYR A 470 -16.42 7.04 -4.44
N ARG A 471 -16.63 8.13 -3.69
CA ARG A 471 -15.80 8.58 -2.56
C ARG A 471 -16.67 9.27 -1.50
N PRO A 472 -16.22 9.32 -0.22
CA PRO A 472 -17.01 9.92 0.86
C PRO A 472 -17.53 11.35 0.56
N GLY A 473 -16.74 12.20 -0.10
CA GLY A 473 -17.13 13.56 -0.45
C GLY A 473 -18.34 13.62 -1.39
N PRO A 474 -18.23 13.14 -2.65
CA PRO A 474 -19.35 13.11 -3.58
C PRO A 474 -20.56 12.29 -3.11
N LEU A 475 -20.32 11.15 -2.41
CA LEU A 475 -21.39 10.32 -1.84
C LEU A 475 -22.18 11.02 -0.73
N GLY A 476 -21.59 11.99 -0.03
CA GLY A 476 -22.26 12.83 0.97
C GLY A 476 -23.13 13.94 0.36
N THR A 477 -23.18 14.03 -0.97
CA THR A 477 -23.98 15.00 -1.74
C THR A 477 -24.86 14.26 -2.75
N ASN A 478 -25.77 14.96 -3.45
CA ASN A 478 -26.61 14.36 -4.51
C ASN A 478 -25.86 14.17 -5.85
N MET A 479 -24.54 14.39 -5.89
CA MET A 479 -23.78 14.45 -7.14
C MET A 479 -23.81 13.15 -7.95
N VAL A 480 -23.77 12.01 -7.28
CA VAL A 480 -23.82 10.68 -7.95
C VAL A 480 -25.20 10.47 -8.57
N ASP A 481 -26.26 10.81 -7.86
CA ASP A 481 -27.64 10.67 -8.34
C ASP A 481 -27.91 11.65 -9.48
N ASP A 482 -27.43 12.90 -9.39
CA ASP A 482 -27.52 13.90 -10.47
C ASP A 482 -26.75 13.43 -11.71
N PHE A 483 -25.55 12.87 -11.56
CA PHE A 483 -24.76 12.33 -12.68
C PHE A 483 -25.51 11.21 -13.41
N ILE A 484 -26.14 10.30 -12.68
CA ILE A 484 -26.92 9.18 -13.21
C ILE A 484 -28.18 9.71 -13.90
N ALA A 485 -28.92 10.62 -13.27
CA ALA A 485 -30.14 11.21 -13.83
C ALA A 485 -29.84 11.95 -15.16
N ASN A 486 -28.78 12.75 -15.19
CA ASN A 486 -28.35 13.48 -16.39
C ASN A 486 -27.92 12.53 -17.52
N LYS A 487 -27.22 11.43 -17.22
CA LYS A 487 -26.90 10.40 -18.21
C LYS A 487 -28.17 9.78 -18.82
N HIS A 488 -29.20 9.58 -18.02
CA HIS A 488 -30.48 9.00 -18.48
C HIS A 488 -31.46 10.01 -19.07
N GLY A 489 -31.01 11.24 -19.37
CA GLY A 489 -31.76 12.21 -20.16
C GLY A 489 -32.47 13.30 -19.35
N ALA A 490 -32.09 13.51 -18.07
CA ALA A 490 -32.54 14.71 -17.38
C ALA A 490 -32.01 15.98 -18.06
N GLU A 491 -32.79 17.07 -17.99
CA GLU A 491 -32.45 18.36 -18.63
C GLU A 491 -31.22 18.97 -17.94
N ILE A 492 -30.11 19.12 -18.69
CA ILE A 492 -28.88 19.77 -18.23
C ILE A 492 -28.98 21.28 -18.58
N LYS A 493 -28.89 22.13 -17.53
CA LYS A 493 -28.88 23.59 -17.69
C LYS A 493 -27.48 24.14 -17.42
N TYR A 494 -26.84 24.63 -18.48
CA TYR A 494 -25.57 25.34 -18.37
C TYR A 494 -25.80 26.82 -18.07
N GLU A 495 -25.10 27.41 -17.11
CA GLU A 495 -25.18 28.84 -16.78
C GLU A 495 -24.60 29.73 -17.87
N HIS A 496 -23.69 29.17 -18.69
CA HIS A 496 -23.10 29.84 -19.82
C HIS A 496 -22.77 28.81 -20.92
N PRO A 497 -22.96 29.11 -22.20
CA PRO A 497 -22.73 28.17 -23.32
C PRO A 497 -21.30 27.56 -23.34
N LEU A 498 -20.28 28.33 -22.98
CA LEU A 498 -18.91 27.83 -22.93
C LEU A 498 -18.70 26.67 -21.90
N LEU A 499 -19.58 26.53 -20.91
CA LEU A 499 -19.53 25.42 -19.97
C LEU A 499 -19.90 24.07 -20.57
N GLU A 500 -20.71 24.07 -21.63
CA GLU A 500 -21.13 22.85 -22.31
C GLU A 500 -19.94 22.07 -22.85
N ASN A 501 -19.00 22.76 -23.52
CA ASN A 501 -17.78 22.11 -24.04
C ASN A 501 -16.91 21.50 -22.96
N ILE A 502 -16.94 22.06 -21.75
CA ILE A 502 -16.08 21.59 -20.61
C ILE A 502 -16.77 20.49 -19.82
N LEU A 503 -18.11 20.57 -19.68
CA LEU A 503 -18.88 19.72 -18.76
C LEU A 503 -19.70 18.62 -19.44
N SER A 504 -19.79 18.61 -20.77
CA SER A 504 -20.56 17.59 -21.52
C SER A 504 -20.07 16.16 -21.24
N GLU A 505 -18.77 15.95 -21.11
CA GLU A 505 -18.16 14.66 -20.78
C GLU A 505 -18.65 14.11 -19.42
N THR A 506 -18.94 15.01 -18.48
CA THR A 506 -19.38 14.68 -17.10
C THR A 506 -20.87 14.97 -16.88
N ASN A 507 -21.67 14.90 -17.95
CA ASN A 507 -23.12 15.12 -17.91
C ASN A 507 -23.53 16.43 -17.21
N GLY A 508 -22.77 17.51 -17.44
CA GLY A 508 -23.06 18.85 -16.93
C GLY A 508 -22.56 19.12 -15.51
N LEU A 509 -21.85 18.18 -14.88
CA LEU A 509 -21.32 18.35 -13.53
C LEU A 509 -19.83 18.70 -13.54
N ILE A 510 -19.41 19.57 -12.60
CA ILE A 510 -17.98 19.76 -12.33
C ILE A 510 -17.53 18.57 -11.49
N LEU A 511 -16.71 17.67 -12.00
CA LEU A 511 -16.23 16.45 -11.35
C LEU A 511 -14.71 16.47 -11.15
N TYR A 512 -13.99 17.01 -12.14
CA TYR A 512 -12.54 17.00 -12.17
C TYR A 512 -11.92 18.35 -11.79
N GLN A 513 -10.75 18.31 -11.18
CA GLN A 513 -9.95 19.50 -10.87
C GLN A 513 -9.56 20.25 -12.15
N GLU A 514 -9.29 19.51 -13.22
CA GLU A 514 -8.98 20.01 -14.56
C GLU A 514 -10.14 20.84 -15.14
N GLN A 515 -11.38 20.47 -14.87
CA GLN A 515 -12.54 21.27 -15.30
C GLN A 515 -12.60 22.63 -14.60
N VAL A 516 -12.24 22.71 -13.32
CA VAL A 516 -12.12 23.99 -12.61
C VAL A 516 -11.06 24.88 -13.26
N MET A 517 -9.92 24.28 -13.67
CA MET A 517 -8.84 25.01 -14.36
C MET A 517 -9.30 25.50 -15.74
N GLU A 518 -9.96 24.65 -16.53
CA GLU A 518 -10.47 25.02 -17.86
C GLU A 518 -11.60 26.07 -17.77
N ILE A 519 -12.47 26.02 -16.77
CA ILE A 519 -13.49 27.05 -16.52
C ILE A 519 -12.80 28.39 -16.20
N ALA A 520 -11.81 28.39 -15.34
CA ALA A 520 -11.07 29.61 -14.99
C ALA A 520 -10.35 30.21 -16.20
N LYS A 521 -9.75 29.36 -17.05
CA LYS A 521 -9.10 29.78 -18.30
C LYS A 521 -10.11 30.33 -19.30
N SER A 522 -11.17 29.59 -19.60
CA SER A 522 -12.08 29.90 -20.70
C SER A 522 -13.02 31.08 -20.41
N LEU A 523 -13.40 31.28 -19.13
CA LEU A 523 -14.31 32.34 -18.72
C LEU A 523 -13.62 33.52 -18.06
N GLY A 524 -12.58 33.22 -17.24
CA GLY A 524 -11.96 34.20 -16.35
C GLY A 524 -10.59 34.73 -16.81
N ASN A 525 -10.15 34.43 -18.02
CA ASN A 525 -8.85 34.85 -18.59
C ASN A 525 -7.63 34.43 -17.73
N TYR A 526 -7.70 33.25 -17.08
CA TYR A 526 -6.55 32.69 -16.38
C TYR A 526 -5.59 31.98 -17.36
N THR A 527 -4.30 32.02 -17.07
CA THR A 527 -3.38 31.01 -17.60
C THR A 527 -3.66 29.67 -16.92
N LEU A 528 -3.25 28.55 -17.50
CA LEU A 528 -3.40 27.24 -16.81
C LEU A 528 -2.58 27.15 -15.52
N GLY A 529 -1.41 27.83 -15.49
CA GLY A 529 -0.60 27.95 -14.26
C GLY A 529 -1.34 28.66 -13.13
N ASP A 530 -1.90 29.84 -13.40
CA ASP A 530 -2.72 30.59 -12.45
C ASP A 530 -3.98 29.79 -12.02
N ALA A 531 -4.59 29.06 -12.96
CA ALA A 531 -5.76 28.24 -12.66
C ALA A 531 -5.43 27.07 -11.71
N ASP A 532 -4.22 26.50 -11.78
CA ASP A 532 -3.77 25.54 -10.77
C ASP A 532 -3.60 26.16 -9.38
N LEU A 533 -3.08 27.40 -9.32
CA LEU A 533 -3.00 28.13 -8.04
C LEU A 533 -4.40 28.39 -7.46
N LEU A 534 -5.37 28.82 -8.27
CA LEU A 534 -6.78 28.97 -7.87
C LEU A 534 -7.33 27.65 -7.31
N ARG A 535 -7.21 26.55 -8.05
CA ARG A 535 -7.67 25.23 -7.64
C ARG A 535 -7.10 24.81 -6.27
N ARG A 536 -5.81 25.08 -6.04
CA ARG A 536 -5.14 24.77 -4.75
C ARG A 536 -5.63 25.66 -3.62
N ALA A 537 -5.82 26.97 -3.86
CA ALA A 537 -6.38 27.88 -2.88
C ALA A 537 -7.78 27.43 -2.42
N MET A 538 -8.60 27.02 -3.39
CA MET A 538 -9.92 26.42 -3.13
C MET A 538 -9.82 25.15 -2.29
N GLY A 539 -8.92 24.21 -2.63
CA GLY A 539 -8.74 22.96 -1.91
C GLY A 539 -8.25 23.14 -0.46
N LYS A 540 -7.39 24.14 -0.22
CA LYS A 540 -6.86 24.48 1.12
C LYS A 540 -7.77 25.41 1.93
N LYS A 541 -8.89 25.88 1.35
CA LYS A 541 -9.88 26.80 1.95
C LYS A 541 -9.23 28.06 2.56
N LYS A 542 -8.25 28.65 1.89
CA LYS A 542 -7.56 29.86 2.32
C LYS A 542 -8.39 31.09 1.97
N GLN A 543 -9.19 31.58 2.90
CA GLN A 543 -10.22 32.58 2.70
C GLN A 543 -9.73 33.86 2.01
N LYS A 544 -8.57 34.41 2.43
CA LYS A 544 -8.01 35.65 1.86
C LYS A 544 -7.55 35.47 0.40
N GLU A 545 -6.93 34.34 0.08
CA GLU A 545 -6.53 34.00 -1.29
C GLU A 545 -7.77 33.79 -2.18
N MET A 546 -8.83 33.18 -1.61
CA MET A 546 -10.10 32.95 -2.31
C MET A 546 -10.81 34.25 -2.73
N GLU A 547 -10.85 35.27 -1.86
CA GLU A 547 -11.45 36.56 -2.18
C GLU A 547 -10.71 37.27 -3.34
N ASN A 548 -9.38 37.20 -3.36
CA ASN A 548 -8.58 37.73 -4.45
C ASN A 548 -8.89 37.01 -5.78
N HIS A 549 -8.93 35.69 -5.75
CA HIS A 549 -9.26 34.89 -6.94
C HIS A 549 -10.71 35.13 -7.40
N ARG A 550 -11.67 35.27 -6.49
CA ARG A 550 -13.08 35.60 -6.82
C ARG A 550 -13.15 36.92 -7.59
N SER A 551 -12.50 37.96 -7.09
CA SER A 551 -12.49 39.28 -7.74
C SER A 551 -11.83 39.22 -9.12
N ARG A 552 -10.69 38.52 -9.24
CA ARG A 552 -9.98 38.30 -10.53
C ARG A 552 -10.87 37.55 -11.53
N PHE A 553 -11.52 36.46 -11.11
CA PHE A 553 -12.39 35.65 -11.97
C PHE A 553 -13.59 36.45 -12.49
N VAL A 554 -14.26 37.19 -11.61
CA VAL A 554 -15.42 38.03 -11.98
C VAL A 554 -15.00 39.12 -12.97
N ASN A 555 -13.85 39.77 -12.75
CA ASN A 555 -13.33 40.78 -13.68
C ASN A 555 -13.01 40.17 -15.05
N GLY A 556 -12.32 39.03 -15.11
CA GLY A 556 -12.01 38.34 -16.38
C GLY A 556 -13.29 37.89 -17.11
N CYS A 557 -14.30 37.41 -16.37
CA CYS A 557 -15.61 37.10 -16.95
C CYS A 557 -16.29 38.33 -17.55
N SER A 558 -16.21 39.47 -16.86
CA SER A 558 -16.79 40.74 -17.36
C SER A 558 -16.12 41.22 -18.62
N GLU A 559 -14.79 41.05 -18.76
CA GLU A 559 -14.02 41.33 -19.98
C GLU A 559 -14.50 40.45 -21.17
N ASN A 560 -14.93 39.23 -20.89
CA ASN A 560 -15.49 38.28 -21.86
C ASN A 560 -17.02 38.48 -22.08
N GLY A 561 -17.61 39.56 -21.57
CA GLY A 561 -19.04 39.89 -21.75
C GLY A 561 -20.01 39.05 -20.92
N ILE A 562 -19.51 38.34 -19.90
CA ILE A 562 -20.31 37.52 -18.96
C ILE A 562 -20.77 38.41 -17.81
N SER A 563 -22.07 38.38 -17.47
CA SER A 563 -22.62 39.21 -16.40
C SER A 563 -22.02 38.80 -15.04
N GLU A 564 -21.82 39.77 -14.13
CA GLU A 564 -21.27 39.58 -12.80
C GLU A 564 -22.05 38.52 -11.98
N ASN A 565 -23.38 38.50 -12.10
CA ASN A 565 -24.22 37.54 -11.40
C ASN A 565 -23.95 36.11 -11.86
N ILE A 566 -23.80 35.88 -13.16
CA ILE A 566 -23.43 34.55 -13.70
C ILE A 566 -22.01 34.17 -13.26
N ALA A 567 -21.07 35.10 -13.38
CA ALA A 567 -19.68 34.87 -12.96
C ALA A 567 -19.56 34.46 -11.46
N ARG A 568 -20.28 35.16 -10.59
CA ARG A 568 -20.34 34.84 -9.15
C ARG A 568 -20.96 33.46 -8.91
N SER A 569 -22.07 33.14 -9.58
CA SER A 569 -22.72 31.82 -9.47
C SER A 569 -21.78 30.68 -9.88
N ILE A 570 -21.08 30.84 -11.01
CA ILE A 570 -20.10 29.85 -11.48
C ILE A 570 -18.95 29.70 -10.48
N PHE A 571 -18.42 30.82 -9.96
CA PHE A 571 -17.35 30.76 -8.95
C PHE A 571 -17.79 30.04 -7.68
N ASP A 572 -18.99 30.31 -7.17
CA ASP A 572 -19.55 29.66 -5.99
C ASP A 572 -19.71 28.16 -6.20
N LYS A 573 -20.09 27.74 -7.40
CA LYS A 573 -20.10 26.30 -7.75
C LYS A 573 -18.71 25.71 -7.80
N MET A 574 -17.72 26.38 -8.40
CA MET A 574 -16.33 25.92 -8.40
C MET A 574 -15.77 25.80 -6.98
N GLU A 575 -16.03 26.79 -6.10
CA GLU A 575 -15.59 26.80 -4.72
C GLU A 575 -16.20 25.65 -3.90
N LYS A 576 -17.50 25.42 -4.03
CA LYS A 576 -18.19 24.29 -3.40
C LYS A 576 -17.60 22.96 -3.84
N PHE A 577 -17.22 22.88 -5.11
CA PHE A 577 -16.72 21.67 -5.77
C PHE A 577 -15.25 21.38 -5.49
N ALA A 578 -14.43 22.40 -5.33
CA ALA A 578 -12.99 22.25 -5.19
C ALA A 578 -12.56 21.45 -3.95
N GLY A 579 -13.43 21.37 -2.92
CA GLY A 579 -13.26 20.46 -1.79
C GLY A 579 -13.41 18.97 -2.13
N TYR A 580 -14.03 18.66 -3.29
CA TYR A 580 -14.35 17.30 -3.73
C TYR A 580 -13.78 16.96 -5.11
N GLY A 581 -13.25 17.93 -5.86
CA GLY A 581 -12.72 17.75 -7.21
C GLY A 581 -11.65 16.64 -7.25
N PHE A 582 -11.76 15.75 -8.24
CA PHE A 582 -10.81 14.64 -8.42
C PHE A 582 -9.80 14.94 -9.52
N ASN A 583 -8.63 14.33 -9.45
CA ASN A 583 -7.64 14.38 -10.51
C ASN A 583 -8.09 13.48 -11.67
N LYS A 584 -8.37 14.07 -12.84
CA LYS A 584 -8.80 13.35 -14.02
C LYS A 584 -7.74 12.37 -14.52
N SER A 585 -6.47 12.78 -14.51
CA SER A 585 -5.34 11.93 -14.92
C SER A 585 -5.28 10.63 -14.11
N HIS A 586 -5.48 10.72 -12.79
CA HIS A 586 -5.55 9.55 -11.93
C HIS A 586 -6.77 8.67 -12.24
N SER A 587 -7.95 9.29 -12.46
CA SER A 587 -9.17 8.54 -12.80
C SER A 587 -9.01 7.76 -14.10
N VAL A 588 -8.45 8.37 -15.15
CA VAL A 588 -8.26 7.72 -16.46
C VAL A 588 -7.32 6.53 -16.33
N ALA A 589 -6.18 6.69 -15.64
CA ALA A 589 -5.21 5.62 -15.46
C ALA A 589 -5.80 4.43 -14.67
N TYR A 590 -6.55 4.70 -13.61
CA TYR A 590 -7.17 3.65 -12.80
C TYR A 590 -8.39 3.02 -13.48
N ALA A 591 -9.17 3.78 -14.23
CA ALA A 591 -10.23 3.24 -15.07
C ALA A 591 -9.67 2.30 -16.16
N MET A 592 -8.47 2.57 -16.68
CA MET A 592 -7.79 1.68 -17.62
C MET A 592 -7.51 0.30 -16.99
N LEU A 593 -6.96 0.26 -15.78
CA LEU A 593 -6.76 -0.99 -15.03
C LEU A 593 -8.09 -1.69 -14.73
N SER A 594 -9.13 -0.93 -14.37
CA SER A 594 -10.46 -1.49 -14.15
C SER A 594 -11.02 -2.13 -15.41
N TYR A 595 -10.86 -1.47 -16.55
CA TYR A 595 -11.33 -1.99 -17.85
C TYR A 595 -10.53 -3.21 -18.30
N GLN A 596 -9.20 -3.18 -18.16
CA GLN A 596 -8.32 -4.31 -18.49
C GLN A 596 -8.63 -5.55 -17.64
N THR A 597 -8.83 -5.38 -16.34
CA THR A 597 -9.23 -6.50 -15.46
C THR A 597 -10.64 -7.01 -15.79
N ALA A 598 -11.57 -6.13 -16.18
CA ALA A 598 -12.89 -6.51 -16.66
C ALA A 598 -12.82 -7.28 -17.98
N TYR A 599 -11.95 -6.87 -18.91
CA TYR A 599 -11.71 -7.56 -20.17
C TYR A 599 -11.17 -8.99 -19.94
N LEU A 600 -10.14 -9.12 -19.11
CA LEU A 600 -9.60 -10.45 -18.76
C LEU A 600 -10.69 -11.34 -18.15
N LYS A 601 -11.47 -10.83 -17.22
CA LYS A 601 -12.58 -11.56 -16.61
C LYS A 601 -13.67 -11.94 -17.62
N ALA A 602 -13.99 -11.07 -18.58
CA ALA A 602 -15.03 -11.32 -19.57
C ALA A 602 -14.63 -12.39 -20.59
N TYR A 603 -13.37 -12.41 -21.00
CA TYR A 603 -12.90 -13.29 -22.07
C TYR A 603 -12.16 -14.54 -21.56
N TYR A 604 -11.47 -14.47 -20.42
CA TYR A 604 -10.64 -15.51 -19.83
C TYR A 604 -10.95 -15.67 -18.34
N PRO A 605 -12.22 -15.99 -18.00
CA PRO A 605 -12.66 -15.99 -16.60
C PRO A 605 -11.94 -17.05 -15.75
N THR A 606 -11.60 -18.21 -16.27
CA THR A 606 -10.89 -19.27 -15.51
C THR A 606 -9.46 -18.85 -15.17
N GLU A 607 -8.72 -18.27 -16.11
CA GLU A 607 -7.38 -17.76 -15.89
C GLU A 607 -7.38 -16.56 -14.92
N PHE A 608 -8.32 -15.65 -15.13
CA PHE A 608 -8.49 -14.47 -14.26
C PHE A 608 -8.80 -14.86 -12.81
N PHE A 609 -9.78 -15.78 -12.60
CA PHE A 609 -10.10 -16.22 -11.25
C PHE A 609 -9.02 -17.11 -10.63
N SER A 610 -8.32 -17.92 -11.41
CA SER A 610 -7.16 -18.67 -10.91
C SER A 610 -6.08 -17.75 -10.37
N ALA A 611 -5.77 -16.66 -11.10
CA ALA A 611 -4.82 -15.66 -10.67
C ALA A 611 -5.30 -14.89 -9.43
N ALA A 612 -6.57 -14.46 -9.42
CA ALA A 612 -7.16 -13.72 -8.30
C ALA A 612 -7.22 -14.57 -7.02
N LEU A 613 -7.68 -15.82 -7.11
CA LEU A 613 -7.70 -16.76 -5.99
C LEU A 613 -6.28 -17.04 -5.47
N SER A 614 -5.30 -17.19 -6.36
CA SER A 614 -3.90 -17.42 -5.97
C SER A 614 -3.26 -16.22 -5.27
N SER A 615 -3.68 -15.00 -5.62
CA SER A 615 -3.14 -13.78 -5.04
C SER A 615 -3.68 -13.48 -3.62
N ASP A 616 -4.84 -14.02 -3.28
CA ASP A 616 -5.53 -13.75 -2.02
C ASP A 616 -5.69 -15.01 -1.14
N MET A 617 -4.84 -16.04 -1.31
CA MET A 617 -4.94 -17.33 -0.59
C MET A 617 -4.93 -17.18 0.93
N ASP A 618 -4.25 -16.17 1.46
CA ASP A 618 -4.16 -15.89 2.91
C ASP A 618 -5.41 -15.15 3.46
N ASN A 619 -6.36 -14.76 2.59
CA ASN A 619 -7.54 -14.00 2.98
C ASN A 619 -8.82 -14.79 2.72
N THR A 620 -9.26 -15.54 3.73
CA THR A 620 -10.44 -16.42 3.67
C THR A 620 -11.70 -15.71 3.16
N ASN A 621 -11.97 -14.47 3.62
CA ASN A 621 -13.16 -13.73 3.20
C ASN A 621 -13.12 -13.36 1.71
N LYS A 622 -11.96 -13.00 1.19
CA LYS A 622 -11.80 -12.72 -0.25
C LYS A 622 -11.93 -14.00 -1.07
N ILE A 623 -11.33 -15.10 -0.63
CA ILE A 623 -11.47 -16.40 -1.29
C ILE A 623 -12.93 -16.80 -1.41
N ILE A 624 -13.72 -16.71 -0.33
CA ILE A 624 -15.15 -17.02 -0.35
C ILE A 624 -15.89 -16.17 -1.39
N ASN A 625 -15.64 -14.87 -1.41
CA ASN A 625 -16.28 -13.96 -2.37
C ASN A 625 -15.90 -14.29 -3.83
N LEU A 626 -14.66 -14.68 -4.08
CA LEU A 626 -14.19 -15.09 -5.41
C LEU A 626 -14.80 -16.43 -5.82
N LEU A 627 -14.92 -17.41 -4.91
CA LEU A 627 -15.56 -18.70 -5.16
C LEU A 627 -17.07 -18.53 -5.48
N MET A 628 -17.75 -17.64 -4.76
CA MET A 628 -19.14 -17.29 -5.08
C MET A 628 -19.25 -16.67 -6.48
N ALA A 629 -18.33 -15.79 -6.85
CA ALA A 629 -18.32 -15.17 -8.18
C ALA A 629 -17.97 -16.17 -9.30
N CYS A 630 -17.16 -17.19 -9.03
CA CYS A 630 -16.94 -18.31 -9.95
C CYS A 630 -18.25 -19.08 -10.21
N ASN A 631 -18.99 -19.36 -9.15
CA ASN A 631 -20.29 -20.06 -9.26
C ASN A 631 -21.34 -19.23 -10.05
N GLU A 632 -21.38 -17.90 -9.85
CA GLU A 632 -22.25 -17.00 -10.64
C GLU A 632 -21.96 -17.08 -12.16
N LEU A 633 -20.72 -17.37 -12.54
CA LEU A 633 -20.29 -17.54 -13.92
C LEU A 633 -20.26 -19.00 -14.39
N ASN A 634 -20.81 -19.93 -13.61
CA ASN A 634 -20.82 -21.38 -13.85
C ASN A 634 -19.40 -22.00 -13.97
N ILE A 635 -18.41 -21.43 -13.31
CA ILE A 635 -17.06 -21.97 -13.26
C ILE A 635 -16.98 -22.95 -12.10
N LYS A 636 -16.70 -24.20 -12.37
CA LYS A 636 -16.56 -25.25 -11.37
C LYS A 636 -15.19 -25.17 -10.68
N ILE A 637 -15.18 -25.23 -9.37
CA ILE A 637 -13.95 -25.41 -8.59
C ILE A 637 -13.79 -26.89 -8.28
N ASN A 638 -12.73 -27.51 -8.77
CA ASN A 638 -12.41 -28.90 -8.50
C ASN A 638 -11.86 -29.03 -7.07
N SER A 639 -12.27 -30.08 -6.36
CA SER A 639 -11.74 -30.36 -5.02
C SER A 639 -10.22 -30.50 -5.01
N PRO A 640 -9.55 -30.19 -3.89
CA PRO A 640 -8.11 -30.41 -3.76
C PRO A 640 -7.74 -31.87 -4.12
N ASN A 641 -6.69 -32.05 -4.90
CA ASN A 641 -6.26 -33.38 -5.32
C ASN A 641 -4.73 -33.40 -5.49
N ILE A 642 -4.05 -34.35 -4.84
CA ILE A 642 -2.61 -34.42 -4.80
C ILE A 642 -1.98 -34.58 -6.19
N ASN A 643 -2.71 -35.15 -7.13
CA ASN A 643 -2.24 -35.42 -8.48
C ASN A 643 -2.63 -34.38 -9.53
N SER A 644 -3.59 -33.50 -9.26
CA SER A 644 -4.00 -32.46 -10.21
C SER A 644 -3.78 -31.02 -9.66
N SER A 645 -3.85 -30.82 -8.35
CA SER A 645 -3.61 -29.52 -7.73
C SER A 645 -2.14 -29.14 -7.78
N THR A 646 -1.85 -27.87 -8.05
CA THR A 646 -0.51 -27.26 -7.91
C THR A 646 -0.45 -26.42 -6.64
N TYR A 647 0.69 -25.75 -6.39
CA TYR A 647 0.78 -24.84 -5.24
C TYR A 647 -0.23 -23.69 -5.32
N ASN A 648 -0.52 -23.15 -6.52
CA ASN A 648 -1.53 -22.12 -6.78
C ASN A 648 -2.77 -22.72 -7.46
N PHE A 649 -3.88 -21.95 -7.49
CA PHE A 649 -5.02 -22.27 -8.33
C PHE A 649 -4.63 -22.22 -9.80
N GLN A 650 -5.13 -23.18 -10.60
CA GLN A 650 -4.82 -23.27 -12.02
C GLN A 650 -6.07 -23.62 -12.82
N PRO A 651 -6.27 -23.06 -14.02
CA PRO A 651 -7.35 -23.49 -14.89
C PRO A 651 -7.15 -24.97 -15.26
N SER A 652 -8.20 -25.77 -15.13
CA SER A 652 -8.22 -27.16 -15.58
C SER A 652 -8.70 -27.25 -17.03
N ASN A 653 -9.67 -26.40 -17.36
CA ASN A 653 -10.21 -26.16 -18.69
C ASN A 653 -10.97 -24.82 -18.66
N ASN A 654 -11.65 -24.46 -19.75
CA ASN A 654 -12.39 -23.19 -19.87
C ASN A 654 -13.59 -23.05 -18.90
N GLU A 655 -13.96 -24.08 -18.16
CA GLU A 655 -15.14 -24.12 -17.27
C GLU A 655 -14.78 -24.54 -15.85
N SER A 656 -13.53 -24.89 -15.56
CA SER A 656 -13.13 -25.36 -14.24
C SER A 656 -11.73 -24.96 -13.81
N ILE A 657 -11.55 -24.81 -12.49
CA ILE A 657 -10.30 -24.42 -11.83
C ILE A 657 -9.92 -25.51 -10.82
N ASN A 658 -8.68 -25.96 -10.84
CA ASN A 658 -8.11 -26.84 -9.81
C ASN A 658 -7.74 -26.03 -8.56
N TYR A 659 -8.10 -26.55 -7.40
CA TYR A 659 -7.79 -25.93 -6.12
C TYR A 659 -6.29 -25.86 -5.86
N GLY A 660 -5.78 -24.73 -5.36
CA GLY A 660 -4.38 -24.53 -5.01
C GLY A 660 -4.03 -25.15 -3.64
N LEU A 661 -2.96 -25.93 -3.56
CA LEU A 661 -2.56 -26.59 -2.31
C LEU A 661 -2.19 -25.58 -1.20
N CYS A 662 -1.64 -24.42 -1.55
CA CYS A 662 -1.32 -23.37 -0.56
C CYS A 662 -2.57 -22.72 0.08
N ALA A 663 -3.74 -22.82 -0.53
CA ALA A 663 -4.98 -22.33 0.04
C ALA A 663 -5.57 -23.27 1.13
N ILE A 664 -4.95 -24.43 1.34
CA ILE A 664 -5.31 -25.37 2.40
C ILE A 664 -4.59 -24.94 3.68
N LYS A 665 -5.34 -24.70 4.76
CA LYS A 665 -4.78 -24.32 6.07
C LYS A 665 -3.77 -25.37 6.55
N GLY A 666 -2.57 -24.93 6.92
CA GLY A 666 -1.48 -25.82 7.35
C GLY A 666 -0.57 -26.33 6.22
N VAL A 667 -0.83 -25.96 4.97
CA VAL A 667 0.04 -26.29 3.82
C VAL A 667 0.82 -25.05 3.40
N GLY A 668 2.09 -25.00 3.75
CA GLY A 668 2.99 -23.89 3.39
C GLY A 668 3.45 -23.95 1.94
N GLU A 669 3.83 -22.80 1.38
CA GLU A 669 4.26 -22.65 -0.02
C GLU A 669 5.41 -23.56 -0.40
N ASN A 670 6.44 -23.68 0.45
CA ASN A 670 7.60 -24.55 0.21
C ASN A 670 7.19 -26.01 0.13
N ALA A 671 6.27 -26.47 0.97
CA ALA A 671 5.76 -27.85 0.94
C ALA A 671 4.95 -28.11 -0.33
N ALA A 672 4.05 -27.20 -0.68
CA ALA A 672 3.22 -27.35 -1.88
C ALA A 672 4.03 -27.30 -3.19
N LYS A 673 5.03 -26.43 -3.28
CA LYS A 673 5.99 -26.39 -4.40
C LYS A 673 6.77 -27.71 -4.49
N HIS A 674 7.32 -28.16 -3.37
CA HIS A 674 8.07 -29.42 -3.33
C HIS A 674 7.21 -30.63 -3.79
N ILE A 675 5.96 -30.72 -3.33
CA ILE A 675 5.02 -31.77 -3.77
C ILE A 675 4.81 -31.69 -5.30
N THR A 676 4.60 -30.51 -5.82
CA THR A 676 4.40 -30.28 -7.26
C THR A 676 5.64 -30.67 -8.06
N ASP A 677 6.83 -30.30 -7.60
CA ASP A 677 8.10 -30.60 -8.26
C ASP A 677 8.40 -32.10 -8.28
N VAL A 678 8.18 -32.80 -7.16
CA VAL A 678 8.34 -34.26 -7.07
C VAL A 678 7.39 -34.96 -8.04
N ARG A 679 6.13 -34.53 -8.11
CA ARG A 679 5.14 -35.08 -9.04
C ARG A 679 5.52 -34.84 -10.51
N LEU A 680 6.01 -33.65 -10.83
CA LEU A 680 6.46 -33.33 -12.21
C LEU A 680 7.67 -34.15 -12.63
N LYS A 681 8.58 -34.40 -11.68
CA LYS A 681 9.82 -35.17 -11.95
C LYS A 681 9.57 -36.66 -12.04
N ASP A 682 8.86 -37.23 -11.07
CA ASP A 682 8.78 -38.66 -10.82
C ASP A 682 7.41 -39.27 -11.16
N GLY A 683 6.47 -38.48 -11.73
CA GLY A 683 5.13 -38.90 -12.12
C GLY A 683 4.09 -38.85 -10.99
N LEU A 684 2.84 -39.25 -11.31
CA LEU A 684 1.73 -39.19 -10.36
C LEU A 684 1.98 -40.07 -9.13
N PHE A 685 1.42 -39.63 -7.99
CA PHE A 685 1.41 -40.44 -6.77
C PHE A 685 0.37 -41.56 -6.88
N ILE A 686 0.75 -42.77 -6.47
CA ILE A 686 -0.11 -43.96 -6.57
C ILE A 686 -0.98 -44.13 -5.32
N ASN A 687 -0.39 -43.85 -4.15
CA ASN A 687 -1.05 -43.89 -2.83
C ASN A 687 -0.28 -43.04 -1.80
N ILE A 688 -0.76 -42.94 -0.57
CA ILE A 688 -0.14 -42.14 0.50
C ILE A 688 1.25 -42.68 0.88
N LYS A 689 1.47 -44.00 0.82
CA LYS A 689 2.78 -44.61 1.09
C LYS A 689 3.82 -44.21 0.05
N ASP A 690 3.45 -44.28 -1.23
CA ASP A 690 4.28 -43.78 -2.35
C ASP A 690 4.60 -42.31 -2.19
N PHE A 691 3.59 -41.48 -1.85
CA PHE A 691 3.78 -40.08 -1.56
C PHE A 691 4.84 -39.86 -0.45
N CYS A 692 4.69 -40.50 0.72
CA CYS A 692 5.63 -40.38 1.83
C CYS A 692 7.03 -40.86 1.51
N SER A 693 7.18 -41.81 0.54
CA SER A 693 8.49 -42.34 0.12
C SER A 693 9.22 -41.39 -0.84
N ARG A 694 8.53 -40.47 -1.48
CA ARG A 694 9.10 -39.60 -2.54
C ARG A 694 9.31 -38.15 -2.07
N VAL A 695 8.43 -37.64 -1.19
CA VAL A 695 8.53 -36.24 -0.69
C VAL A 695 9.54 -36.13 0.45
N ASN A 696 10.19 -34.94 0.56
CA ASN A 696 11.05 -34.66 1.71
C ASN A 696 10.21 -34.39 2.97
N LEU A 697 10.21 -35.33 3.89
CA LEU A 697 9.39 -35.27 5.12
C LEU A 697 9.82 -34.17 6.11
N ASN A 698 10.99 -33.55 5.94
CA ASN A 698 11.34 -32.34 6.70
C ASN A 698 10.63 -31.08 6.16
N THR A 699 10.38 -31.03 4.84
CA THR A 699 9.67 -29.92 4.18
C THR A 699 8.16 -30.15 4.25
N VAL A 700 7.72 -31.41 4.03
CA VAL A 700 6.30 -31.82 4.11
C VAL A 700 6.11 -32.61 5.39
N ASN A 701 5.97 -31.89 6.51
CA ASN A 701 5.87 -32.49 7.84
C ASN A 701 4.52 -33.18 8.10
N SER A 702 4.39 -33.87 9.25
CA SER A 702 3.16 -34.59 9.63
C SER A 702 1.93 -33.71 9.63
N GLY A 703 1.99 -32.50 10.18
CA GLY A 703 0.86 -31.57 10.21
C GLY A 703 0.41 -31.13 8.81
N THR A 704 1.35 -30.98 7.88
CA THR A 704 1.03 -30.68 6.46
C THR A 704 0.33 -31.86 5.79
N ILE A 705 0.80 -33.11 6.03
CA ILE A 705 0.19 -34.30 5.46
C ILE A 705 -1.20 -34.54 6.05
N GLU A 706 -1.37 -34.34 7.35
CA GLU A 706 -2.68 -34.39 8.01
C GLU A 706 -3.68 -33.39 7.40
N SER A 707 -3.22 -32.15 7.16
CA SER A 707 -4.02 -31.12 6.48
C SER A 707 -4.41 -31.52 5.06
N LEU A 708 -3.51 -32.13 4.31
CA LEU A 708 -3.78 -32.66 2.97
C LEU A 708 -4.78 -33.82 2.98
N ILE A 709 -4.67 -34.75 3.94
CA ILE A 709 -5.63 -35.84 4.12
C ILE A 709 -7.00 -35.27 4.51
N SER A 710 -7.06 -34.42 5.50
CA SER A 710 -8.31 -33.81 5.99
C SER A 710 -9.03 -33.01 4.91
N SER A 711 -8.31 -32.33 4.02
CA SER A 711 -8.89 -31.61 2.87
C SER A 711 -9.30 -32.49 1.70
N GLY A 712 -9.06 -33.81 1.76
CA GLY A 712 -9.45 -34.76 0.72
C GLY A 712 -8.48 -34.87 -0.47
N CYS A 713 -7.25 -34.35 -0.35
CA CYS A 713 -6.27 -34.40 -1.45
C CYS A 713 -5.94 -35.84 -1.91
N PHE A 714 -6.08 -36.81 -1.05
CA PHE A 714 -5.76 -38.21 -1.31
C PHE A 714 -6.97 -39.11 -1.67
N ASP A 715 -8.19 -38.58 -1.63
CA ASP A 715 -9.43 -39.37 -1.82
C ASP A 715 -9.44 -40.13 -3.16
N SER A 716 -8.76 -39.62 -4.19
CA SER A 716 -8.67 -40.26 -5.49
C SER A 716 -7.69 -41.44 -5.57
N ILE A 717 -6.78 -41.55 -4.59
CA ILE A 717 -5.68 -42.55 -4.59
C ILE A 717 -5.63 -43.36 -3.29
N SER A 718 -6.52 -43.15 -2.35
CA SER A 718 -6.63 -43.93 -1.12
C SER A 718 -7.92 -44.75 -1.14
N GLU A 719 -7.81 -46.03 -0.70
CA GLU A 719 -8.95 -46.90 -0.46
C GLU A 719 -9.45 -46.81 0.97
N GLU A 720 -8.68 -46.21 1.89
CA GLU A 720 -8.97 -46.03 3.29
C GLU A 720 -9.67 -44.68 3.53
N SER A 721 -10.47 -44.58 4.62
CA SER A 721 -11.08 -43.32 5.00
C SER A 721 -10.04 -42.29 5.42
N ARG A 722 -10.41 -40.99 5.43
CA ARG A 722 -9.52 -39.91 5.90
C ARG A 722 -9.10 -40.13 7.34
N THR A 723 -10.02 -40.60 8.19
CA THR A 723 -9.76 -40.90 9.61
C THR A 723 -8.74 -42.03 9.74
N ASP A 724 -8.89 -43.13 9.00
CA ASP A 724 -7.95 -44.26 9.03
C ASP A 724 -6.56 -43.84 8.56
N ASN A 725 -6.48 -42.99 7.53
CA ASN A 725 -5.22 -42.46 7.01
C ASN A 725 -4.51 -41.57 8.04
N ILE A 726 -5.26 -40.74 8.79
CA ILE A 726 -4.71 -39.90 9.87
C ILE A 726 -4.21 -40.77 11.02
N GLU A 727 -4.99 -41.77 11.48
CA GLU A 727 -4.58 -42.67 12.56
C GLU A 727 -3.32 -43.47 12.21
N ASN A 728 -3.16 -43.83 10.93
CA ASN A 728 -1.99 -44.57 10.45
C ASN A 728 -0.81 -43.67 9.97
N LEU A 729 -0.92 -42.34 10.07
CA LEU A 729 0.03 -41.41 9.45
C LEU A 729 1.47 -41.63 9.90
N ASP A 730 1.70 -41.74 11.21
CA ASP A 730 3.04 -41.97 11.77
C ASP A 730 3.70 -43.25 11.21
N LYS A 731 2.90 -44.29 11.04
CA LYS A 731 3.39 -45.57 10.45
C LYS A 731 3.73 -45.38 8.98
N LEU A 732 2.88 -44.69 8.21
CA LEU A 732 3.10 -44.41 6.79
C LEU A 732 4.36 -43.56 6.58
N MET A 733 4.55 -42.52 7.39
CA MET A 733 5.74 -41.66 7.36
C MET A 733 7.02 -42.43 7.73
N SER A 734 6.96 -43.25 8.78
CA SER A 734 8.11 -44.08 9.19
C SER A 734 8.51 -45.07 8.10
N GLN A 735 7.55 -45.69 7.41
CA GLN A 735 7.80 -46.57 6.27
C GLN A 735 8.37 -45.80 5.07
N GLY A 736 7.84 -44.59 4.78
CA GLY A 736 8.37 -43.73 3.72
C GLY A 736 9.83 -43.33 3.98
N LEU A 737 10.16 -42.92 5.22
CA LEU A 737 11.51 -42.54 5.62
C LEU A 737 12.47 -43.72 5.48
N LYS A 738 12.05 -44.95 5.89
CA LYS A 738 12.84 -46.16 5.70
C LYS A 738 13.13 -46.39 4.23
N THR A 739 12.15 -46.34 3.36
CA THR A 739 12.30 -46.48 1.91
C THR A 739 13.30 -45.44 1.35
N GLN A 740 13.23 -44.17 1.78
CA GLN A 740 14.18 -43.13 1.37
C GLN A 740 15.61 -43.44 1.79
N LEU A 741 15.81 -43.93 3.03
CA LEU A 741 17.13 -44.32 3.54
C LEU A 741 17.70 -45.55 2.80
N ASP A 742 16.87 -46.53 2.52
CA ASP A 742 17.27 -47.74 1.78
C ASP A 742 17.69 -47.38 0.33
N LEU A 743 16.94 -46.49 -0.35
CA LEU A 743 17.32 -45.97 -1.65
C LEU A 743 18.61 -45.15 -1.63
N ALA A 744 18.82 -44.32 -0.61
CA ALA A 744 20.02 -43.49 -0.45
C ALA A 744 21.27 -44.33 -0.14
N SER A 745 21.12 -45.46 0.55
CA SER A 745 22.21 -46.41 0.88
C SER A 745 22.55 -47.39 -0.25
N GLY A 746 21.79 -47.37 -1.36
CA GLY A 746 22.01 -48.31 -2.49
C GLY A 746 21.61 -49.77 -2.19
N GLN A 747 20.92 -50.05 -1.10
CA GLN A 747 20.31 -51.32 -0.77
C GLN A 747 18.97 -51.43 -1.51
N SER A 748 18.99 -52.11 -2.68
CA SER A 748 17.75 -52.56 -3.32
C SER A 748 17.19 -53.76 -2.53
N GLU A 749 15.93 -53.66 -2.09
CA GLU A 749 15.23 -54.83 -1.52
C GLU A 749 15.24 -56.01 -2.49
N LEU A 750 15.61 -57.19 -2.01
CA LEU A 750 15.70 -58.46 -2.81
C LEU A 750 14.32 -58.96 -3.27
N PHE A 751 13.22 -58.24 -3.04
CA PHE A 751 11.81 -58.66 -3.29
C PHE A 751 10.94 -57.59 -4.01
N THR A 752 11.50 -56.71 -4.83
CA THR A 752 10.68 -55.90 -5.74
C THR A 752 10.70 -56.43 -7.17
N SER A 753 10.26 -57.67 -7.35
CA SER A 753 9.79 -58.13 -8.66
C SER A 753 8.28 -58.05 -8.70
N GLU A 754 7.76 -56.88 -9.12
CA GLU A 754 6.47 -56.65 -9.73
C GLU A 754 6.02 -55.19 -9.72
N ILE A 755 6.86 -54.26 -10.14
CA ILE A 755 6.40 -52.90 -10.51
C ILE A 755 7.20 -52.46 -11.74
N GLY A 756 6.88 -53.06 -12.86
CA GLY A 756 7.47 -52.75 -14.18
C GLY A 756 6.55 -53.23 -15.29
N ALA A 757 5.34 -52.78 -15.31
CA ALA A 757 4.49 -52.88 -16.47
C ALA A 757 3.66 -51.60 -16.59
N THR A 758 3.87 -50.86 -17.66
CA THR A 758 2.96 -49.87 -18.21
C THR A 758 1.56 -50.47 -18.29
N SER A 759 0.77 -50.32 -17.21
CA SER A 759 -0.65 -50.64 -17.25
C SER A 759 -1.40 -49.34 -17.55
N THR A 760 -1.95 -49.30 -18.77
CA THR A 760 -3.07 -48.46 -19.12
C THR A 760 -4.09 -48.47 -17.97
N ILE A 761 -4.21 -47.32 -17.26
CA ILE A 761 -5.17 -47.13 -16.19
C ILE A 761 -6.57 -47.24 -16.80
N LYS A 762 -7.22 -48.38 -16.62
CA LYS A 762 -8.68 -48.50 -16.77
C LYS A 762 -9.28 -47.70 -15.61
N GLU A 763 -10.03 -46.65 -15.93
CA GLU A 763 -10.90 -45.96 -14.96
C GLU A 763 -11.82 -46.99 -14.30
N LYS A 764 -11.42 -47.50 -13.13
CA LYS A 764 -12.29 -48.21 -12.23
C LYS A 764 -13.07 -47.14 -11.44
N LYS A 765 -14.35 -46.98 -11.76
CA LYS A 765 -15.28 -46.24 -10.91
C LYS A 765 -15.31 -46.95 -9.55
N LEU A 766 -14.52 -46.47 -8.60
CA LEU A 766 -14.65 -46.83 -7.20
C LEU A 766 -15.91 -46.17 -6.67
N SER A 767 -16.87 -46.94 -6.19
CA SER A 767 -18.00 -46.47 -5.43
C SER A 767 -17.51 -46.19 -3.99
N ILE A 768 -16.85 -45.06 -3.80
CA ILE A 768 -16.51 -44.58 -2.45
C ILE A 768 -17.81 -44.19 -1.77
N ALA A 769 -18.08 -44.69 -0.55
CA ALA A 769 -19.16 -44.20 0.26
C ALA A 769 -19.00 -42.66 0.41
N PRO A 770 -20.08 -41.87 0.30
CA PRO A 770 -19.96 -40.42 0.47
C PRO A 770 -19.35 -40.15 1.85
N PRO A 771 -18.45 -39.18 1.95
CA PRO A 771 -17.84 -38.84 3.23
C PRO A 771 -18.92 -38.52 4.28
N SER A 772 -18.65 -38.87 5.53
CA SER A 772 -19.58 -38.57 6.64
C SER A 772 -19.75 -37.04 6.81
N ASN A 773 -20.86 -36.60 7.39
CA ASN A 773 -21.05 -35.16 7.63
C ASN A 773 -19.93 -34.54 8.49
N ASP A 774 -19.34 -35.30 9.41
CA ASP A 774 -18.22 -34.86 10.23
C ASP A 774 -16.92 -34.70 9.40
N GLU A 775 -16.70 -35.57 8.42
CA GLU A 775 -15.55 -35.43 7.48
C GLU A 775 -15.72 -34.24 6.54
N LEU A 776 -16.98 -33.94 6.11
CA LEU A 776 -17.28 -32.76 5.29
C LEU A 776 -17.14 -31.46 6.10
N ILE A 777 -17.55 -31.45 7.37
CA ILE A 777 -17.39 -30.33 8.30
C ILE A 777 -15.91 -30.09 8.58
N ASN A 778 -15.12 -31.12 8.81
CA ASN A 778 -13.67 -31.02 8.98
C ASN A 778 -12.96 -30.49 7.72
N CYS A 779 -13.39 -30.92 6.53
CA CYS A 779 -12.88 -30.38 5.26
C CYS A 779 -13.15 -28.87 5.12
N LEU A 780 -14.35 -28.42 5.49
CA LEU A 780 -14.72 -26.98 5.50
C LEU A 780 -13.93 -26.20 6.57
N LEU A 781 -13.68 -26.78 7.76
CA LEU A 781 -12.85 -26.17 8.80
C LEU A 781 -11.38 -26.03 8.41
N TYR A 782 -10.82 -26.98 7.65
CA TYR A 782 -9.44 -26.89 7.16
C TYR A 782 -9.27 -25.96 5.93
N THR A 783 -10.34 -25.74 5.18
CA THR A 783 -10.31 -24.84 4.02
C THR A 783 -10.78 -23.41 4.33
N SER A 784 -11.42 -23.16 5.49
CA SER A 784 -11.86 -21.83 5.89
C SER A 784 -11.94 -21.66 7.40
N ASP A 785 -11.46 -20.54 7.95
CA ASP A 785 -11.68 -20.12 9.33
C ASP A 785 -13.15 -19.64 9.60
N ALA A 786 -14.05 -19.77 8.63
CA ALA A 786 -15.36 -19.17 8.62
C ALA A 786 -16.49 -20.11 9.11
N ALA A 787 -16.15 -21.15 9.88
CA ALA A 787 -17.16 -22.12 10.36
C ALA A 787 -18.16 -21.55 11.39
N ASP A 788 -17.86 -20.40 12.03
CA ASP A 788 -18.74 -19.81 13.03
C ASP A 788 -19.83 -18.87 12.48
N ASP A 789 -19.71 -18.41 11.21
CA ASP A 789 -20.65 -17.41 10.63
C ASP A 789 -21.38 -17.88 9.36
N MET A 790 -21.17 -19.09 8.88
CA MET A 790 -21.82 -19.57 7.67
C MET A 790 -22.88 -20.65 7.96
N GLN A 791 -24.12 -20.35 7.63
CA GLN A 791 -25.10 -21.38 7.27
C GLN A 791 -24.48 -22.19 6.11
N CYS A 792 -24.21 -23.46 6.37
CA CYS A 792 -23.59 -24.38 5.41
C CYS A 792 -24.32 -24.35 4.07
N VAL A 793 -23.62 -23.89 3.03
CA VAL A 793 -24.08 -24.01 1.65
C VAL A 793 -23.37 -25.24 1.08
N ASP A 794 -24.11 -26.28 0.81
CA ASP A 794 -23.65 -27.43 0.04
C ASP A 794 -23.10 -26.97 -1.32
N LEU A 795 -21.88 -27.35 -1.65
CA LEU A 795 -21.26 -27.11 -2.97
C LEU A 795 -22.09 -27.74 -4.13
N GLY A 796 -23.14 -28.48 -3.85
CA GLY A 796 -24.12 -29.03 -4.77
C GLY A 796 -25.47 -28.28 -4.82
N GLY A 797 -25.60 -27.11 -4.16
CA GLY A 797 -26.82 -26.28 -4.28
C GLY A 797 -28.01 -26.67 -3.39
N ARG A 798 -27.78 -27.45 -2.36
CA ARG A 798 -28.83 -27.76 -1.33
C ARG A 798 -28.48 -27.06 -0.02
N ARG A 799 -29.46 -26.34 0.58
CA ARG A 799 -29.35 -25.83 1.96
C ARG A 799 -29.41 -27.03 2.92
N ILE A 800 -28.49 -27.12 3.82
CA ILE A 800 -28.57 -27.98 5.02
C ILE A 800 -28.90 -27.09 6.20
#